data_4e756c4795d7ac1e78483e2cba351dc8
#
_entry.id   4e756c4795d7ac1e78483e2cba351dc8
#
_cell.length_a   1.000
_cell.length_b   1.000
_cell.length_c   1.000
_cell.angle_alpha   90.00
_cell.angle_beta   90.00
_cell.angle_gamma   90.00
#
_symmetry.space_group_name_H-M   'P 1'
#
loop_
_entity.id
_entity.type
_entity.pdbx_description
1 polymer ?
#
loop_
_entity_poly.entity_id
_entity_poly.type
_entity_poly.pdbx_seq_one_letter_code
_entity_poly.pdbx_strand_id
1 'polypeptide(L)'
;DSFQINELSKNIENDVLFKKLSDISLVMSSFEELINGKFNDSSNELNRIYNQIFDKNYFKDKYIFIDGFNGFVAQEYKLLELIISESKCVTITLCSDSYDNGDNFNLFAYVNNSAKIIKKIADKSNVKTEIVKLENNFRFNNDELKAVESHFFENCDRILDSNENIHIYASKNISDECDYVSREIKSLLRNGYKASEIAVITRDLNKYLSELEYSFTKYEVPYFKDERQPINSQSLVVMIEFMLRCINFSFKSDDVLSLAKTGLTDISDEDINDIENYVFLWNINGLKWTKPFNNSTKGFVNELDESDKKALDKINVTREKLIKPLIAFKSAAKSKDSREISEAIYNTLISYKADKKIKEYAIELDKNGFYTLANEQGRVWELIMNILNQLATTLGETDLKTYAQMFSLIISSEDLGSVPSGIDNVQIGQADRIRTDNPKAVFVLGANEGEFPQAVNGGGLLSESERRIMLDNDFKLYSYGEIINLQERYFAYMACSCASDKLYISYLKGNGKDYSPSEIVTDIEQKYKAFKEYDFSYFKDIDLVETDKNAFELMSERFYENTPFYSSLKEYFKNDSRYSSIEYIAQNKPLIIKDKKKAKELFGKDMYISASRIEDFYNCPFRYFCKFGLSAKKRTKAEIDPMQRGTLIHFVLEMILSDVGTKKLSTLDYAQIKELVDKYINKYFEDKMSLIKGQNKHFDYNFKRLSKLVYDVVMHLSNEFKNCDFEAKAFELSIDKDGEVKPQALPLESGGSIQIRGSIDRVDVYDFNGEKYVRVIDYKSGVKKFKLSDILDGLNLQMFVYLFALCDDKNAALNGVPAGVLYMHAARNILNFNSPIEAKNNLENKKESRFKMNGIVLSDNDNAIAKAMEHELEGKYIPVSASTKGVKGDLITLEQLGLLHKKINSLVKKMGNE
;
A
#
# COMPACT_ATOMS: atom_id res chain seq x y z
N ASP A 1 -37.35 19.00 14.66
CA ASP A 1 -37.75 20.43 14.64
C ASP A 1 -37.01 21.13 15.78
N SER A 2 -36.26 22.19 15.46
CA SER A 2 -35.44 22.94 16.42
C SER A 2 -36.23 23.51 17.61
N PHE A 3 -37.46 23.90 17.36
CA PHE A 3 -38.39 24.43 18.38
C PHE A 3 -38.78 23.35 19.40
N GLN A 4 -39.10 22.15 18.96
CA GLN A 4 -39.43 21.03 19.86
C GLN A 4 -38.26 20.61 20.74
N ILE A 5 -37.05 20.56 20.17
CA ILE A 5 -35.82 20.25 20.93
C ILE A 5 -35.58 21.31 22.03
N ASN A 6 -35.81 22.58 21.68
CA ASN A 6 -35.62 23.69 22.63
C ASN A 6 -36.70 23.71 23.74
N GLU A 7 -37.94 23.37 23.44
CA GLU A 7 -39.01 23.29 24.46
C GLU A 7 -38.79 22.11 25.44
N LEU A 8 -38.52 20.92 24.88
CA LEU A 8 -38.33 19.72 25.67
C LEU A 8 -37.04 19.77 26.50
N SER A 9 -36.01 20.42 25.99
CA SER A 9 -34.73 20.56 26.71
C SER A 9 -34.88 21.34 28.01
N LYS A 10 -35.83 22.26 28.12
CA LYS A 10 -36.11 23.04 29.34
C LYS A 10 -36.59 22.20 30.53
N ASN A 11 -37.12 21.00 30.27
CA ASN A 11 -37.60 20.09 31.29
C ASN A 11 -36.56 19.05 31.76
N ILE A 12 -35.32 19.12 31.22
CA ILE A 12 -34.25 18.17 31.51
C ILE A 12 -33.34 18.72 32.60
N GLU A 13 -33.26 18.02 33.74
CA GLU A 13 -32.41 18.40 34.89
C GLU A 13 -30.91 18.11 34.66
N ASN A 14 -30.54 17.36 33.60
CA ASN A 14 -29.15 17.04 33.28
C ASN A 14 -28.47 18.17 32.50
N ASP A 15 -27.60 18.94 33.17
CA ASP A 15 -26.88 20.09 32.59
C ASP A 15 -26.07 19.77 31.33
N VAL A 16 -25.48 18.56 31.25
CA VAL A 16 -24.66 18.15 30.08
C VAL A 16 -25.56 17.87 28.88
N LEU A 17 -26.63 17.14 29.10
CA LEU A 17 -27.62 16.84 28.05
C LEU A 17 -28.34 18.11 27.58
N PHE A 18 -28.72 18.99 28.51
CA PHE A 18 -29.32 20.28 28.17
C PHE A 18 -28.41 21.11 27.25
N LYS A 19 -27.11 21.20 27.55
CA LYS A 19 -26.14 21.92 26.69
C LYS A 19 -26.05 21.30 25.31
N LYS A 20 -25.91 19.96 25.21
CA LYS A 20 -25.89 19.24 23.92
C LYS A 20 -27.14 19.52 23.09
N LEU A 21 -28.32 19.44 23.70
CA LEU A 21 -29.59 19.70 23.01
C LEU A 21 -29.73 21.16 22.58
N SER A 22 -29.25 22.09 23.39
CA SER A 22 -29.24 23.52 23.06
C SER A 22 -28.34 23.80 21.85
N ASP A 23 -27.14 23.19 21.81
CA ASP A 23 -26.22 23.32 20.67
C ASP A 23 -26.82 22.70 19.39
N ILE A 24 -27.44 21.51 19.50
CA ILE A 24 -28.12 20.86 18.38
C ILE A 24 -29.27 21.77 17.87
N SER A 25 -30.10 22.31 18.78
CA SER A 25 -31.20 23.19 18.42
C SER A 25 -30.72 24.46 17.71
N LEU A 26 -29.59 25.05 18.19
CA LEU A 26 -29.00 26.22 17.56
C LEU A 26 -28.51 25.94 16.13
N VAL A 27 -27.82 24.80 15.95
CA VAL A 27 -27.35 24.38 14.61
C VAL A 27 -28.53 24.12 13.67
N MET A 28 -29.55 23.41 14.14
CA MET A 28 -30.75 23.11 13.34
C MET A 28 -31.52 24.36 12.96
N SER A 29 -31.76 25.30 13.91
CA SER A 29 -32.46 26.55 13.64
C SER A 29 -31.72 27.44 12.63
N SER A 30 -30.39 27.51 12.77
CA SER A 30 -29.54 28.24 11.83
C SER A 30 -29.59 27.62 10.42
N PHE A 31 -29.57 26.29 10.35
CA PHE A 31 -29.71 25.55 9.09
C PHE A 31 -31.08 25.78 8.45
N GLU A 32 -32.18 25.65 9.22
CA GLU A 32 -33.57 25.88 8.77
C GLU A 32 -33.71 27.33 8.25
N GLU A 33 -33.15 28.34 8.90
CA GLU A 33 -33.16 29.73 8.46
C GLU A 33 -32.39 29.93 7.14
N LEU A 34 -31.26 29.32 6.98
CA LEU A 34 -30.43 29.41 5.77
C LEU A 34 -31.10 28.81 4.54
N ILE A 35 -31.82 27.66 4.69
CA ILE A 35 -32.47 26.97 3.57
C ILE A 35 -33.87 27.49 3.27
N ASN A 36 -34.53 28.15 4.25
CA ASN A 36 -35.93 28.55 4.14
C ASN A 36 -36.18 29.47 2.93
N GLY A 37 -37.06 29.03 2.04
CA GLY A 37 -37.45 29.75 0.81
C GLY A 37 -36.40 29.80 -0.29
N LYS A 38 -35.18 29.21 -0.07
CA LYS A 38 -34.10 29.19 -1.06
C LYS A 38 -33.85 27.80 -1.62
N PHE A 39 -33.85 26.79 -0.77
CA PHE A 39 -33.48 25.43 -1.11
C PHE A 39 -34.48 24.40 -0.55
N ASN A 40 -34.55 23.24 -1.18
CA ASN A 40 -35.31 22.10 -0.70
C ASN A 40 -34.35 21.08 -0.07
N ASP A 41 -34.55 20.78 1.22
CA ASP A 41 -33.88 19.68 1.87
C ASP A 41 -34.63 18.36 1.61
N SER A 42 -33.88 17.34 1.13
CA SER A 42 -34.48 16.01 0.87
C SER A 42 -35.03 15.37 2.14
N SER A 43 -34.48 15.65 3.30
CA SER A 43 -34.97 15.17 4.60
C SER A 43 -36.35 15.77 4.96
N ASN A 44 -36.74 16.88 4.36
CA ASN A 44 -38.00 17.57 4.58
C ASN A 44 -39.03 17.31 3.47
N GLU A 45 -38.75 16.49 2.45
CA GLU A 45 -39.67 16.27 1.33
C GLU A 45 -41.02 15.72 1.76
N LEU A 46 -41.07 14.74 2.67
CA LEU A 46 -42.31 14.19 3.19
C LEU A 46 -43.14 15.23 3.94
N ASN A 47 -42.53 16.11 4.70
CA ASN A 47 -43.22 17.22 5.36
C ASN A 47 -43.77 18.22 4.34
N ARG A 48 -43.03 18.49 3.26
CA ARG A 48 -43.46 19.36 2.18
C ARG A 48 -44.63 18.77 1.41
N ILE A 49 -44.61 17.49 1.08
CA ILE A 49 -45.71 16.77 0.46
C ILE A 49 -46.93 16.83 1.38
N TYR A 50 -46.75 16.48 2.67
CA TYR A 50 -47.82 16.57 3.66
C TYR A 50 -48.49 17.97 3.65
N ASN A 51 -47.74 19.05 3.72
CA ASN A 51 -48.23 20.40 3.74
C ASN A 51 -48.96 20.80 2.42
N GLN A 52 -48.53 20.22 1.29
CA GLN A 52 -49.16 20.46 -0.02
C GLN A 52 -50.50 19.75 -0.19
N ILE A 53 -50.67 18.59 0.41
CA ILE A 53 -51.87 17.76 0.24
C ILE A 53 -52.82 17.85 1.44
N PHE A 54 -52.37 18.40 2.56
CA PHE A 54 -53.16 18.63 3.76
C PHE A 54 -54.38 19.49 3.40
N ASP A 55 -55.57 19.17 3.89
CA ASP A 55 -56.86 19.79 3.60
C ASP A 55 -57.37 19.71 2.12
N LYS A 56 -56.68 18.96 1.24
CA LYS A 56 -57.10 18.80 -0.16
C LYS A 56 -57.91 17.52 -0.42
N ASN A 57 -58.11 16.69 0.58
CA ASN A 57 -58.79 15.40 0.45
C ASN A 57 -58.19 14.56 -0.69
N TYR A 58 -56.85 14.56 -0.80
CA TYR A 58 -56.13 13.93 -1.90
C TYR A 58 -56.35 12.41 -1.96
N PHE A 59 -56.51 11.77 -0.81
CA PHE A 59 -56.72 10.32 -0.70
C PHE A 59 -58.18 9.91 -0.68
N LYS A 60 -59.12 10.85 -0.78
CA LYS A 60 -60.55 10.56 -0.78
C LYS A 60 -60.89 9.52 -1.84
N ASP A 61 -61.75 8.57 -1.46
CA ASP A 61 -62.25 7.48 -2.31
C ASP A 61 -61.18 6.49 -2.81
N LYS A 62 -59.93 6.56 -2.34
CA LYS A 62 -58.87 5.67 -2.76
C LYS A 62 -58.75 4.45 -1.80
N TYR A 63 -58.34 3.32 -2.37
CA TYR A 63 -57.89 2.14 -1.64
C TYR A 63 -56.35 2.17 -1.64
N ILE A 64 -55.77 2.17 -0.47
CA ILE A 64 -54.30 2.25 -0.29
C ILE A 64 -53.81 0.92 0.28
N PHE A 65 -52.76 0.39 -0.31
CA PHE A 65 -52.09 -0.80 0.15
C PHE A 65 -50.62 -0.44 0.47
N ILE A 66 -50.20 -0.81 1.69
CA ILE A 66 -48.88 -0.56 2.22
C ILE A 66 -48.28 -1.91 2.60
N ASP A 67 -47.24 -2.33 1.89
CA ASP A 67 -46.65 -3.66 2.03
C ASP A 67 -45.12 -3.60 2.11
N GLY A 68 -44.49 -4.55 2.81
CA GLY A 68 -43.08 -4.71 2.90
C GLY A 68 -42.34 -3.69 3.82
N PHE A 69 -43.09 -3.04 4.74
CA PHE A 69 -42.50 -2.14 5.75
C PHE A 69 -42.41 -2.84 7.10
N ASN A 70 -41.27 -2.69 7.80
CA ASN A 70 -41.05 -3.19 9.13
C ASN A 70 -41.27 -2.12 10.21
N GLY A 71 -41.22 -0.84 9.80
CA GLY A 71 -41.42 0.34 10.64
C GLY A 71 -41.50 1.60 9.80
N PHE A 72 -41.79 2.71 10.43
CA PHE A 72 -41.98 4.01 9.77
C PHE A 72 -41.23 5.10 10.55
N VAL A 73 -40.67 6.08 9.86
CA VAL A 73 -40.11 7.26 10.51
C VAL A 73 -41.22 8.26 10.90
N ALA A 74 -40.92 9.21 11.77
CA ALA A 74 -41.91 10.17 12.31
C ALA A 74 -42.67 10.93 11.22
N GLN A 75 -42.05 11.29 10.12
CA GLN A 75 -42.63 11.96 8.99
C GLN A 75 -43.59 11.05 8.20
N GLU A 76 -43.22 9.76 8.07
CA GLU A 76 -44.09 8.76 7.46
C GLU A 76 -45.35 8.51 8.31
N TYR A 77 -45.20 8.40 9.65
CA TYR A 77 -46.38 8.33 10.51
C TYR A 77 -47.33 9.52 10.38
N LYS A 78 -46.78 10.75 10.20
CA LYS A 78 -47.57 11.94 9.97
C LYS A 78 -48.35 11.87 8.65
N LEU A 79 -47.71 11.35 7.60
CA LEU A 79 -48.36 11.10 6.31
C LEU A 79 -49.39 9.98 6.40
N LEU A 80 -49.09 8.91 7.14
CA LEU A 80 -50.01 7.81 7.39
C LEU A 80 -51.28 8.28 8.14
N GLU A 81 -51.19 9.22 9.09
CA GLU A 81 -52.35 9.82 9.76
C GLU A 81 -53.29 10.49 8.75
N LEU A 82 -52.75 11.20 7.76
CA LEU A 82 -53.55 11.80 6.68
C LEU A 82 -54.13 10.72 5.76
N ILE A 83 -53.33 9.74 5.34
CA ILE A 83 -53.81 8.63 4.50
C ILE A 83 -54.93 7.86 5.17
N ILE A 84 -54.81 7.50 6.44
CA ILE A 84 -55.80 6.75 7.19
C ILE A 84 -57.09 7.57 7.38
N SER A 85 -56.96 8.86 7.65
CA SER A 85 -58.13 9.71 7.88
C SER A 85 -58.95 10.03 6.63
N GLU A 86 -58.33 10.12 5.45
CA GLU A 86 -58.99 10.53 4.19
C GLU A 86 -59.40 9.35 3.29
N SER A 87 -58.68 8.22 3.34
CA SER A 87 -58.86 7.13 2.38
C SER A 87 -60.15 6.34 2.64
N LYS A 88 -60.68 5.71 1.60
CA LYS A 88 -61.79 4.80 1.71
C LYS A 88 -61.44 3.51 2.47
N CYS A 89 -60.28 3.01 2.22
CA CYS A 89 -59.72 1.84 2.93
C CYS A 89 -58.19 1.86 2.85
N VAL A 90 -57.54 1.56 3.94
CA VAL A 90 -56.08 1.37 3.99
C VAL A 90 -55.79 -0.06 4.49
N THR A 91 -55.00 -0.80 3.74
CA THR A 91 -54.56 -2.14 4.12
C THR A 91 -53.04 -2.08 4.34
N ILE A 92 -52.60 -2.44 5.52
CA ILE A 92 -51.17 -2.45 5.90
C ILE A 92 -50.81 -3.86 6.27
N THR A 93 -49.78 -4.44 5.63
CA THR A 93 -49.25 -5.76 6.01
C THR A 93 -47.98 -5.59 6.86
N LEU A 94 -47.88 -6.36 7.90
CA LEU A 94 -46.73 -6.36 8.81
C LEU A 94 -46.37 -7.82 9.14
N CYS A 95 -45.07 -8.13 9.17
CA CYS A 95 -44.60 -9.45 9.55
C CYS A 95 -44.42 -9.54 11.07
N SER A 96 -45.36 -10.22 11.73
CA SER A 96 -45.39 -10.39 13.19
C SER A 96 -46.15 -11.66 13.60
N ASP A 97 -45.85 -12.18 14.76
CA ASP A 97 -46.57 -13.33 15.37
C ASP A 97 -47.93 -12.93 15.92
N SER A 98 -48.03 -11.73 16.46
CA SER A 98 -49.26 -11.22 17.08
C SER A 98 -49.28 -9.70 17.06
N TYR A 99 -50.48 -9.13 17.20
CA TYR A 99 -50.64 -7.69 17.29
C TYR A 99 -50.05 -7.08 18.59
N ASP A 100 -50.29 -7.74 19.73
CA ASP A 100 -49.80 -7.33 21.03
C ASP A 100 -49.74 -8.55 21.98
N ASN A 101 -48.52 -9.02 22.23
CA ASN A 101 -48.31 -10.13 23.19
C ASN A 101 -47.89 -9.63 24.59
N GLY A 102 -47.81 -8.30 24.78
CA GLY A 102 -47.39 -7.72 26.10
C GLY A 102 -45.87 -7.81 26.36
N ASP A 103 -45.11 -8.48 25.54
CA ASP A 103 -43.66 -8.61 25.66
C ASP A 103 -42.93 -7.63 24.74
N ASN A 104 -42.22 -6.67 25.32
CA ASN A 104 -41.47 -5.65 24.61
C ASN A 104 -40.08 -6.14 24.14
N PHE A 105 -39.71 -7.39 24.49
CA PHE A 105 -38.38 -7.95 24.16
C PHE A 105 -38.48 -9.16 23.21
N ASN A 106 -39.66 -9.51 22.73
CA ASN A 106 -39.80 -10.60 21.78
C ASN A 106 -39.22 -10.19 20.39
N LEU A 107 -38.97 -11.17 19.52
CA LEU A 107 -38.41 -11.00 18.19
C LEU A 107 -39.13 -9.93 17.35
N PHE A 108 -40.48 -9.86 17.46
CA PHE A 108 -41.33 -8.96 16.68
C PHE A 108 -41.68 -7.65 17.41
N ALA A 109 -41.08 -7.37 18.57
CA ALA A 109 -41.37 -6.18 19.37
C ALA A 109 -41.21 -4.86 18.55
N TYR A 110 -40.20 -4.82 17.66
CA TYR A 110 -39.97 -3.69 16.77
C TYR A 110 -41.17 -3.44 15.84
N VAL A 111 -41.67 -4.47 15.19
CA VAL A 111 -42.80 -4.40 14.26
C VAL A 111 -44.13 -4.18 15.03
N ASN A 112 -44.29 -4.81 16.18
CA ASN A 112 -45.46 -4.64 17.06
C ASN A 112 -45.59 -3.21 17.58
N ASN A 113 -44.48 -2.53 17.85
CA ASN A 113 -44.50 -1.14 18.23
C ASN A 113 -45.07 -0.28 17.08
N SER A 114 -44.66 -0.56 15.83
CA SER A 114 -45.23 0.12 14.64
C SER A 114 -46.71 -0.14 14.50
N ALA A 115 -47.19 -1.36 14.68
CA ALA A 115 -48.59 -1.73 14.65
C ALA A 115 -49.42 -0.96 15.72
N LYS A 116 -48.89 -0.88 16.97
CA LYS A 116 -49.49 -0.11 18.07
C LYS A 116 -49.61 1.39 17.73
N ILE A 117 -48.59 1.98 17.11
CA ILE A 117 -48.61 3.38 16.68
C ILE A 117 -49.69 3.59 15.60
N ILE A 118 -49.74 2.72 14.59
CA ILE A 118 -50.75 2.78 13.52
C ILE A 118 -52.16 2.66 14.09
N LYS A 119 -52.39 1.74 15.03
CA LYS A 119 -53.66 1.59 15.71
C LYS A 119 -54.09 2.86 16.47
N LYS A 120 -53.13 3.46 17.21
CA LYS A 120 -53.40 4.75 17.90
C LYS A 120 -53.78 5.86 16.93
N ILE A 121 -53.13 5.91 15.76
CA ILE A 121 -53.47 6.87 14.69
C ILE A 121 -54.90 6.64 14.18
N ALA A 122 -55.27 5.41 13.89
CA ALA A 122 -56.60 5.04 13.44
C ALA A 122 -57.67 5.39 14.49
N ASP A 123 -57.45 5.06 15.76
CA ASP A 123 -58.34 5.37 16.88
C ASP A 123 -58.51 6.88 17.06
N LYS A 124 -57.43 7.66 16.98
CA LYS A 124 -57.44 9.14 17.01
C LYS A 124 -58.26 9.74 15.84
N SER A 125 -58.20 9.12 14.68
CA SER A 125 -58.92 9.52 13.49
C SER A 125 -60.38 8.98 13.42
N ASN A 126 -60.84 8.26 14.47
CA ASN A 126 -62.13 7.56 14.53
C ASN A 126 -62.36 6.59 13.35
N VAL A 127 -61.32 5.95 12.86
CA VAL A 127 -61.39 4.96 11.76
C VAL A 127 -61.49 3.54 12.38
N LYS A 128 -62.47 2.77 11.92
CA LYS A 128 -62.64 1.38 12.33
C LYS A 128 -61.46 0.53 11.86
N THR A 129 -60.79 -0.18 12.77
CA THR A 129 -59.69 -1.08 12.47
C THR A 129 -60.15 -2.53 12.52
N GLU A 130 -59.77 -3.32 11.54
CA GLU A 130 -59.89 -4.78 11.53
C GLU A 130 -58.49 -5.41 11.47
N ILE A 131 -58.23 -6.36 12.33
CA ILE A 131 -56.93 -7.07 12.36
C ILE A 131 -57.17 -8.46 11.79
N VAL A 132 -56.50 -8.75 10.67
CA VAL A 132 -56.56 -10.05 10.01
C VAL A 132 -55.22 -10.77 10.23
N LYS A 133 -55.27 -11.90 10.91
CA LYS A 133 -54.07 -12.74 11.09
C LYS A 133 -54.05 -13.82 10.00
N LEU A 134 -52.95 -13.88 9.27
CA LEU A 134 -52.68 -14.92 8.28
C LEU A 134 -52.00 -16.09 8.97
N GLU A 135 -52.77 -17.13 9.33
CA GLU A 135 -52.30 -18.28 10.13
C GLU A 135 -51.66 -19.37 9.29
N ASN A 136 -51.95 -19.42 7.99
CA ASN A 136 -51.44 -20.45 7.10
C ASN A 136 -50.13 -20.02 6.44
N ASN A 137 -49.08 -20.80 6.63
CA ASN A 137 -47.80 -20.57 5.97
C ASN A 137 -47.72 -21.42 4.70
N PHE A 138 -47.78 -20.78 3.53
CA PHE A 138 -47.72 -21.42 2.19
C PHE A 138 -46.32 -21.26 1.55
N ARG A 139 -45.38 -20.62 2.24
CA ARG A 139 -44.03 -20.35 1.70
C ARG A 139 -43.18 -21.60 1.66
N PHE A 140 -43.19 -22.39 2.72
CA PHE A 140 -42.24 -23.52 2.91
C PHE A 140 -42.72 -24.79 2.22
N ASN A 141 -41.84 -25.40 1.43
CA ASN A 141 -42.09 -26.67 0.75
C ASN A 141 -41.73 -27.88 1.60
N ASN A 142 -41.12 -27.67 2.78
CA ASN A 142 -40.77 -28.73 3.72
C ASN A 142 -41.05 -28.37 5.18
N ASP A 143 -41.21 -29.39 6.02
CA ASP A 143 -41.57 -29.22 7.45
C ASP A 143 -40.37 -28.73 8.28
N GLU A 144 -39.14 -28.94 7.79
CA GLU A 144 -37.92 -28.56 8.49
C GLU A 144 -37.81 -27.01 8.58
N LEU A 145 -37.90 -26.32 7.44
CA LEU A 145 -37.89 -24.85 7.39
C LEU A 145 -39.07 -24.25 8.17
N LYS A 146 -40.24 -24.88 8.04
CA LYS A 146 -41.44 -24.45 8.77
C LYS A 146 -41.26 -24.56 10.28
N ALA A 147 -40.66 -25.65 10.77
CA ALA A 147 -40.42 -25.85 12.19
C ALA A 147 -39.37 -24.86 12.75
N VAL A 148 -38.30 -24.60 11.98
CA VAL A 148 -37.27 -23.63 12.37
C VAL A 148 -37.85 -22.21 12.41
N GLU A 149 -38.67 -21.82 11.43
CA GLU A 149 -39.31 -20.48 11.41
C GLU A 149 -40.26 -20.30 12.56
N SER A 150 -41.12 -21.31 12.86
CA SER A 150 -42.14 -21.22 13.91
C SER A 150 -41.53 -21.09 15.33
N HIS A 151 -40.29 -21.48 15.54
CA HIS A 151 -39.61 -21.45 16.84
C HIS A 151 -38.28 -20.66 16.81
N PHE A 152 -38.11 -19.73 15.86
CA PHE A 152 -36.88 -18.99 15.70
C PHE A 152 -36.58 -18.11 16.92
N PHE A 153 -35.40 -18.30 17.53
CA PHE A 153 -34.98 -17.68 18.79
C PHE A 153 -35.88 -18.02 19.99
N GLU A 154 -36.63 -19.11 19.91
CA GLU A 154 -37.39 -19.62 21.03
C GLU A 154 -36.71 -20.85 21.64
N ASN A 155 -36.74 -20.94 22.97
CA ASN A 155 -36.27 -22.12 23.68
C ASN A 155 -37.29 -23.23 23.51
N CYS A 156 -37.05 -24.21 22.67
CA CYS A 156 -37.91 -25.34 22.44
C CYS A 156 -37.14 -26.67 22.61
N ASP A 157 -37.85 -27.75 22.92
CA ASP A 157 -37.31 -29.10 22.94
C ASP A 157 -36.87 -29.48 21.51
N ARG A 158 -35.91 -30.43 21.38
CA ARG A 158 -35.42 -30.93 20.09
C ARG A 158 -36.56 -31.55 19.26
N ILE A 159 -37.08 -30.76 18.33
CA ILE A 159 -38.27 -31.07 17.53
C ILE A 159 -37.98 -31.78 16.21
N LEU A 160 -36.73 -31.68 15.73
CA LEU A 160 -36.29 -32.25 14.47
C LEU A 160 -35.28 -33.39 14.67
N ASP A 161 -35.32 -34.42 13.86
CA ASP A 161 -34.46 -35.59 14.00
C ASP A 161 -33.05 -35.34 13.39
N SER A 162 -32.99 -34.91 12.13
CA SER A 162 -31.74 -34.58 11.40
C SER A 162 -31.97 -33.47 10.38
N ASN A 163 -30.90 -32.84 9.94
CA ASN A 163 -30.97 -31.76 8.94
C ASN A 163 -30.78 -32.30 7.53
N GLU A 164 -31.71 -31.97 6.60
CA GLU A 164 -31.67 -32.32 5.18
C GLU A 164 -31.73 -31.08 4.27
N ASN A 165 -32.47 -30.05 4.69
CA ASN A 165 -32.69 -28.84 3.91
C ASN A 165 -32.02 -27.60 4.55
N ILE A 166 -31.49 -27.71 5.75
CA ILE A 166 -30.74 -26.67 6.44
C ILE A 166 -29.28 -27.15 6.58
N HIS A 167 -28.37 -26.37 6.02
CA HIS A 167 -26.95 -26.66 5.99
C HIS A 167 -26.17 -25.59 6.75
N ILE A 168 -25.31 -25.99 7.69
CA ILE A 168 -24.41 -25.09 8.39
C ILE A 168 -22.99 -25.45 7.99
N TYR A 169 -22.21 -24.43 7.60
CA TYR A 169 -20.82 -24.57 7.15
C TYR A 169 -19.87 -23.72 8.00
N ALA A 170 -18.93 -24.40 8.66
CA ALA A 170 -17.84 -23.77 9.41
C ALA A 170 -16.62 -23.55 8.49
N SER A 171 -16.40 -22.32 8.05
CA SER A 171 -15.33 -21.97 7.10
C SER A 171 -14.02 -21.60 7.80
N LYS A 172 -12.90 -21.78 7.10
CA LYS A 172 -11.56 -21.36 7.59
C LYS A 172 -11.36 -19.85 7.52
N ASN A 173 -11.85 -19.23 6.46
CA ASN A 173 -11.72 -17.81 6.15
C ASN A 173 -12.82 -17.40 5.16
N ILE A 174 -12.89 -16.09 4.85
CA ILE A 174 -13.89 -15.53 3.93
C ILE A 174 -13.82 -16.14 2.53
N SER A 175 -12.62 -16.41 2.01
CA SER A 175 -12.45 -17.01 0.68
C SER A 175 -13.01 -18.44 0.62
N ASP A 176 -12.74 -19.26 1.65
CA ASP A 176 -13.30 -20.62 1.78
C ASP A 176 -14.84 -20.59 1.90
N GLU A 177 -15.38 -19.61 2.65
CA GLU A 177 -16.82 -19.40 2.78
C GLU A 177 -17.45 -19.05 1.44
N CYS A 178 -16.87 -18.11 0.69
CA CYS A 178 -17.36 -17.70 -0.63
C CYS A 178 -17.26 -18.84 -1.67
N ASP A 179 -16.18 -19.63 -1.60
CA ASP A 179 -16.00 -20.80 -2.47
C ASP A 179 -17.02 -21.90 -2.17
N TYR A 180 -17.31 -22.16 -0.90
CA TYR A 180 -18.39 -23.06 -0.51
C TYR A 180 -19.73 -22.62 -1.09
N VAL A 181 -20.10 -21.36 -0.86
CA VAL A 181 -21.36 -20.78 -1.37
C VAL A 181 -21.44 -20.89 -2.90
N SER A 182 -20.39 -20.52 -3.61
CA SER A 182 -20.34 -20.56 -5.08
C SER A 182 -20.49 -21.98 -5.63
N ARG A 183 -19.85 -22.94 -4.98
CA ARG A 183 -19.94 -24.37 -5.34
C ARG A 183 -21.33 -24.93 -5.11
N GLU A 184 -21.93 -24.66 -3.95
CA GLU A 184 -23.29 -25.11 -3.65
C GLU A 184 -24.31 -24.47 -4.61
N ILE A 185 -24.17 -23.18 -4.93
CA ILE A 185 -24.99 -22.51 -5.95
C ILE A 185 -24.83 -23.20 -7.30
N LYS A 186 -23.57 -23.50 -7.73
CA LYS A 186 -23.34 -24.21 -9.00
C LYS A 186 -24.00 -25.58 -9.04
N SER A 187 -23.95 -26.28 -7.90
CA SER A 187 -24.64 -27.57 -7.74
C SER A 187 -26.16 -27.43 -7.85
N LEU A 188 -26.76 -26.41 -7.22
CA LEU A 188 -28.18 -26.13 -7.33
C LEU A 188 -28.59 -25.79 -8.78
N LEU A 189 -27.82 -24.96 -9.48
CA LEU A 189 -28.06 -24.63 -10.89
C LEU A 189 -28.06 -25.88 -11.78
N ARG A 190 -27.13 -26.82 -11.55
CA ARG A 190 -27.12 -28.11 -12.26
C ARG A 190 -28.33 -28.97 -11.92
N ASN A 191 -28.86 -28.86 -10.72
CA ASN A 191 -30.05 -29.60 -10.28
C ASN A 191 -31.37 -28.93 -10.73
N GLY A 192 -31.29 -27.89 -11.60
CA GLY A 192 -32.42 -27.29 -12.24
C GLY A 192 -33.00 -26.05 -11.54
N TYR A 193 -32.39 -25.52 -10.49
CA TYR A 193 -32.74 -24.22 -9.94
C TYR A 193 -32.35 -23.11 -10.92
N LYS A 194 -33.14 -22.05 -10.98
CA LYS A 194 -32.79 -20.84 -11.71
C LYS A 194 -31.93 -19.94 -10.83
N ALA A 195 -31.05 -19.14 -11.42
CA ALA A 195 -30.22 -18.23 -10.66
C ALA A 195 -31.05 -17.18 -9.90
N SER A 196 -32.14 -16.73 -10.50
CA SER A 196 -33.11 -15.81 -9.86
C SER A 196 -33.88 -16.40 -8.67
N GLU A 197 -33.89 -17.73 -8.51
CA GLU A 197 -34.48 -18.41 -7.34
C GLU A 197 -33.52 -18.55 -6.16
N ILE A 198 -32.28 -18.00 -6.29
CA ILE A 198 -31.21 -18.11 -5.29
C ILE A 198 -30.83 -16.72 -4.79
N ALA A 199 -30.73 -16.56 -3.47
CA ALA A 199 -30.28 -15.33 -2.84
C ALA A 199 -29.09 -15.57 -1.90
N VAL A 200 -28.17 -14.60 -1.87
CA VAL A 200 -27.03 -14.56 -0.95
C VAL A 200 -27.17 -13.32 -0.07
N ILE A 201 -27.27 -13.53 1.21
CA ILE A 201 -27.57 -12.49 2.21
C ILE A 201 -26.41 -12.41 3.20
N THR A 202 -25.90 -11.21 3.43
CA THR A 202 -24.93 -10.93 4.48
C THR A 202 -25.31 -9.65 5.23
N ARG A 203 -24.82 -9.47 6.43
CA ARG A 203 -25.05 -8.23 7.17
C ARG A 203 -24.05 -7.12 6.78
N ASP A 204 -22.82 -7.47 6.42
CA ASP A 204 -21.81 -6.55 5.92
C ASP A 204 -21.33 -6.98 4.53
N LEU A 205 -21.95 -6.40 3.50
CA LEU A 205 -21.63 -6.72 2.11
C LEU A 205 -20.21 -6.29 1.75
N ASN A 206 -19.70 -5.18 2.30
CA ASN A 206 -18.37 -4.68 1.96
C ASN A 206 -17.26 -5.65 2.37
N LYS A 207 -17.48 -6.40 3.45
CA LYS A 207 -16.53 -7.44 3.92
C LYS A 207 -16.43 -8.63 2.97
N TYR A 208 -17.53 -8.98 2.29
CA TYR A 208 -17.65 -10.20 1.49
C TYR A 208 -17.55 -9.97 -0.02
N LEU A 209 -17.88 -8.77 -0.50
CA LEU A 209 -18.16 -8.53 -1.91
C LEU A 209 -17.02 -8.91 -2.85
N SER A 210 -15.80 -8.48 -2.54
CA SER A 210 -14.63 -8.75 -3.39
C SER A 210 -14.37 -10.25 -3.55
N GLU A 211 -14.49 -11.01 -2.47
CA GLU A 211 -14.28 -12.45 -2.46
C GLU A 211 -15.43 -13.19 -3.14
N LEU A 212 -16.68 -12.74 -2.96
CA LEU A 212 -17.85 -13.28 -3.67
C LEU A 212 -17.74 -13.06 -5.17
N GLU A 213 -17.37 -11.87 -5.63
CA GLU A 213 -17.20 -11.56 -7.05
C GLU A 213 -16.09 -12.43 -7.68
N TYR A 214 -14.97 -12.58 -6.97
CA TYR A 214 -13.89 -13.47 -7.40
C TYR A 214 -14.37 -14.92 -7.50
N SER A 215 -15.01 -15.41 -6.44
CA SER A 215 -15.49 -16.79 -6.37
C SER A 215 -16.60 -17.06 -7.41
N PHE A 216 -17.57 -16.16 -7.58
CA PHE A 216 -18.62 -16.29 -8.59
C PHE A 216 -18.05 -16.30 -10.01
N THR A 217 -17.03 -15.49 -10.29
CA THR A 217 -16.32 -15.51 -11.56
C THR A 217 -15.56 -16.84 -11.78
N LYS A 218 -14.94 -17.37 -10.72
CA LYS A 218 -14.23 -18.66 -10.72
C LYS A 218 -15.17 -19.83 -10.98
N TYR A 219 -16.33 -19.85 -10.34
CA TYR A 219 -17.36 -20.88 -10.47
C TYR A 219 -18.39 -20.61 -11.58
N GLU A 220 -18.23 -19.49 -12.32
CA GLU A 220 -19.14 -19.11 -13.43
C GLU A 220 -20.61 -19.04 -12.98
N VAL A 221 -20.85 -18.41 -11.84
CA VAL A 221 -22.17 -18.14 -11.29
C VAL A 221 -22.63 -16.76 -11.76
N PRO A 222 -23.80 -16.64 -12.46
CA PRO A 222 -24.34 -15.35 -12.83
C PRO A 222 -24.93 -14.67 -11.60
N TYR A 223 -24.57 -13.39 -11.36
CA TYR A 223 -25.04 -12.66 -10.17
C TYR A 223 -25.41 -11.22 -10.46
N PHE A 224 -26.24 -10.66 -9.59
CA PHE A 224 -26.52 -9.25 -9.48
C PHE A 224 -26.28 -8.81 -8.03
N LYS A 225 -25.53 -7.73 -7.87
CA LYS A 225 -25.25 -7.10 -6.57
C LYS A 225 -26.08 -5.83 -6.42
N ASP A 226 -26.82 -5.73 -5.33
CA ASP A 226 -27.46 -4.49 -4.92
C ASP A 226 -26.48 -3.66 -4.09
N GLU A 227 -25.50 -3.04 -4.78
CA GLU A 227 -24.47 -2.22 -4.18
C GLU A 227 -24.52 -0.79 -4.72
N ARG A 228 -24.36 0.15 -3.81
CA ARG A 228 -24.08 1.54 -4.14
C ARG A 228 -22.58 1.77 -4.05
N GLN A 229 -21.95 2.04 -5.19
CA GLN A 229 -20.50 2.28 -5.22
C GLN A 229 -20.21 3.76 -4.94
N PRO A 230 -19.37 4.07 -3.92
CA PRO A 230 -18.94 5.44 -3.67
C PRO A 230 -18.13 5.95 -4.87
N ILE A 231 -18.36 7.18 -5.27
CA ILE A 231 -17.73 7.79 -6.46
C ILE A 231 -16.36 8.38 -6.20
N ASN A 232 -15.89 8.43 -4.96
CA ASN A 232 -14.64 9.07 -4.54
C ASN A 232 -13.39 8.48 -5.21
N SER A 233 -13.41 7.22 -5.63
CA SER A 233 -12.31 6.55 -6.34
C SER A 233 -12.32 6.73 -7.86
N GLN A 234 -13.35 7.35 -8.42
CA GLN A 234 -13.47 7.56 -9.86
C GLN A 234 -12.41 8.55 -10.36
N SER A 235 -11.76 8.23 -11.49
CA SER A 235 -10.63 9.02 -12.03
C SER A 235 -10.96 10.51 -12.20
N LEU A 236 -12.19 10.85 -12.60
CA LEU A 236 -12.63 12.25 -12.74
C LEU A 236 -12.70 12.98 -11.39
N VAL A 237 -13.21 12.32 -10.36
CA VAL A 237 -13.27 12.86 -9.00
C VAL A 237 -11.86 13.09 -8.46
N VAL A 238 -11.02 12.06 -8.55
CA VAL A 238 -9.60 12.11 -8.14
C VAL A 238 -8.86 13.24 -8.86
N MET A 239 -9.12 13.44 -10.17
CA MET A 239 -8.53 14.54 -10.93
C MET A 239 -8.91 15.91 -10.36
N ILE A 240 -10.19 16.15 -10.08
CA ILE A 240 -10.68 17.42 -9.54
C ILE A 240 -10.12 17.66 -8.12
N GLU A 241 -10.10 16.64 -7.27
CA GLU A 241 -9.51 16.74 -5.93
C GLU A 241 -8.02 17.14 -6.00
N PHE A 242 -7.23 16.49 -6.87
CA PHE A 242 -5.82 16.86 -7.03
C PHE A 242 -5.64 18.23 -7.69
N MET A 243 -6.53 18.66 -8.61
CA MET A 243 -6.52 20.04 -9.12
C MET A 243 -6.70 21.06 -7.97
N LEU A 244 -7.68 20.87 -7.11
CA LEU A 244 -7.95 21.72 -5.95
C LEU A 244 -6.77 21.70 -4.96
N ARG A 245 -6.19 20.51 -4.68
CA ARG A 245 -5.02 20.36 -3.81
C ARG A 245 -3.77 21.03 -4.38
N CYS A 246 -3.53 20.94 -5.69
CA CYS A 246 -2.40 21.60 -6.33
C CYS A 246 -2.38 23.10 -6.06
N ILE A 247 -3.53 23.73 -6.04
CA ILE A 247 -3.63 25.16 -5.77
C ILE A 247 -3.54 25.48 -4.27
N ASN A 248 -4.31 24.75 -3.44
CA ASN A 248 -4.36 24.95 -1.99
C ASN A 248 -2.99 24.68 -1.33
N PHE A 249 -2.22 23.70 -1.81
CA PHE A 249 -0.89 23.34 -1.29
C PHE A 249 0.26 23.81 -2.19
N SER A 250 0.02 24.80 -3.04
CA SER A 250 1.03 25.49 -3.84
C SER A 250 1.89 24.55 -4.70
N PHE A 251 1.29 23.68 -5.46
CA PHE A 251 1.93 22.72 -6.39
C PHE A 251 2.85 21.72 -5.69
N LYS A 252 2.37 21.06 -4.64
CA LYS A 252 3.08 19.94 -4.05
C LYS A 252 3.27 18.85 -5.11
N SER A 253 4.47 18.29 -5.22
CA SER A 253 4.81 17.35 -6.31
C SER A 253 3.96 16.09 -6.31
N ASP A 254 3.65 15.54 -5.14
CA ASP A 254 2.77 14.38 -5.04
C ASP A 254 1.39 14.66 -5.64
N ASP A 255 0.82 15.87 -5.40
CA ASP A 255 -0.48 16.24 -5.93
C ASP A 255 -0.44 16.46 -7.45
N VAL A 256 0.61 17.10 -7.98
CA VAL A 256 0.78 17.33 -9.43
C VAL A 256 0.99 16.00 -10.18
N LEU A 257 1.79 15.10 -9.63
CA LEU A 257 2.04 13.79 -10.24
C LEU A 257 0.82 12.87 -10.14
N SER A 258 0.08 12.92 -9.03
CA SER A 258 -1.17 12.17 -8.90
C SER A 258 -2.23 12.66 -9.89
N LEU A 259 -2.34 13.98 -10.10
CA LEU A 259 -3.17 14.55 -11.16
C LEU A 259 -2.78 13.99 -12.55
N ALA A 260 -1.50 13.98 -12.87
CA ALA A 260 -1.01 13.47 -14.16
C ALA A 260 -1.35 11.99 -14.37
N LYS A 261 -1.27 11.19 -13.30
CA LYS A 261 -1.50 9.73 -13.32
C LYS A 261 -2.98 9.32 -13.34
N THR A 262 -3.92 10.25 -13.35
CA THR A 262 -5.36 9.92 -13.47
C THR A 262 -5.76 9.32 -14.81
N GLY A 263 -4.89 9.40 -15.83
CA GLY A 263 -5.18 8.98 -17.21
C GLY A 263 -6.07 9.96 -17.99
N LEU A 264 -6.50 11.05 -17.35
CA LEU A 264 -7.40 12.05 -17.96
C LEU A 264 -6.69 13.28 -18.52
N THR A 265 -5.36 13.32 -18.46
CA THR A 265 -4.53 14.36 -19.10
C THR A 265 -4.10 13.92 -20.50
N ASP A 266 -3.88 14.87 -21.42
CA ASP A 266 -3.38 14.59 -22.78
C ASP A 266 -1.84 14.43 -22.75
N ILE A 267 -1.34 13.51 -21.91
CA ILE A 267 0.08 13.23 -21.68
C ILE A 267 0.27 11.73 -21.65
N SER A 268 1.30 11.23 -22.33
CA SER A 268 1.60 9.79 -22.35
C SER A 268 2.22 9.33 -21.04
N ASP A 269 2.05 8.04 -20.70
CA ASP A 269 2.65 7.43 -19.50
C ASP A 269 4.18 7.53 -19.52
N GLU A 270 4.81 7.44 -20.70
CA GLU A 270 6.26 7.62 -20.87
C GLU A 270 6.69 9.03 -20.43
N ASP A 271 5.96 10.07 -20.88
CA ASP A 271 6.26 11.46 -20.52
C ASP A 271 6.01 11.74 -19.02
N ILE A 272 4.99 11.11 -18.43
CA ILE A 272 4.72 11.17 -16.98
C ILE A 272 5.86 10.51 -16.21
N ASN A 273 6.34 9.36 -16.65
CA ASN A 273 7.47 8.67 -16.01
C ASN A 273 8.77 9.48 -16.11
N ASP A 274 9.04 10.11 -17.27
CA ASP A 274 10.21 10.94 -17.47
C ASP A 274 10.21 12.14 -16.51
N ILE A 275 9.10 12.88 -16.44
CA ILE A 275 9.00 14.04 -15.54
C ILE A 275 9.00 13.63 -14.06
N GLU A 276 8.40 12.50 -13.68
CA GLU A 276 8.45 11.98 -12.32
C GLU A 276 9.88 11.66 -11.89
N ASN A 277 10.66 11.00 -12.77
CA ASN A 277 12.07 10.70 -12.53
C ASN A 277 12.87 12.00 -12.31
N TYR A 278 12.65 13.01 -13.13
CA TYR A 278 13.30 14.31 -13.02
C TYR A 278 12.94 15.02 -11.70
N VAL A 279 11.64 15.03 -11.36
CA VAL A 279 11.12 15.64 -10.12
C VAL A 279 11.71 14.97 -8.88
N PHE A 280 11.81 13.65 -8.90
CA PHE A 280 12.43 12.87 -7.82
C PHE A 280 13.93 13.19 -7.71
N LEU A 281 14.65 13.19 -8.84
CA LEU A 281 16.08 13.44 -8.93
C LEU A 281 16.45 14.80 -8.31
N TRP A 282 15.73 15.86 -8.67
CA TRP A 282 16.03 17.23 -8.27
C TRP A 282 15.20 17.75 -7.08
N ASN A 283 14.41 16.89 -6.48
CA ASN A 283 13.50 17.24 -5.37
C ASN A 283 12.71 18.51 -5.70
N ILE A 284 12.08 18.50 -6.89
CA ILE A 284 11.21 19.59 -7.33
C ILE A 284 9.97 19.59 -6.44
N ASN A 285 9.60 20.77 -5.92
CA ASN A 285 8.39 20.92 -5.13
C ASN A 285 7.93 22.38 -5.13
N GLY A 286 6.62 22.58 -4.95
CA GLY A 286 6.05 23.90 -4.82
C GLY A 286 6.23 24.77 -6.06
N LEU A 287 6.51 26.04 -5.87
CA LEU A 287 6.67 27.03 -6.95
C LEU A 287 7.80 26.74 -7.94
N LYS A 288 8.64 25.74 -7.69
CA LYS A 288 9.64 25.31 -8.69
C LYS A 288 8.96 24.76 -9.96
N TRP A 289 7.78 24.20 -9.87
CA TRP A 289 7.00 23.72 -11.00
C TRP A 289 6.64 24.81 -12.01
N THR A 290 6.50 26.05 -11.56
CA THR A 290 6.12 27.17 -12.43
C THR A 290 7.27 27.77 -13.22
N LYS A 291 8.51 27.32 -12.99
CA LYS A 291 9.73 27.75 -13.67
C LYS A 291 10.23 26.65 -14.59
N PRO A 292 10.91 26.99 -15.71
CA PRO A 292 11.59 26.00 -16.53
C PRO A 292 12.60 25.18 -15.70
N PHE A 293 12.69 23.91 -15.99
CA PHE A 293 13.71 23.03 -15.43
C PHE A 293 15.01 23.19 -16.24
N ASN A 294 16.13 23.36 -15.55
CA ASN A 294 17.42 23.71 -16.17
C ASN A 294 18.54 22.74 -15.82
N ASN A 295 18.31 21.79 -14.92
CA ASN A 295 19.32 20.85 -14.46
C ASN A 295 19.35 19.61 -15.38
N SER A 296 20.49 18.91 -15.42
CA SER A 296 20.64 17.67 -16.22
C SER A 296 19.68 16.57 -15.77
N THR A 297 19.18 15.77 -16.71
CA THR A 297 18.38 14.58 -16.44
C THR A 297 19.19 13.44 -15.84
N LYS A 298 20.53 13.51 -15.91
CA LYS A 298 21.48 12.52 -15.40
C LYS A 298 22.00 12.81 -13.99
N GLY A 299 21.58 13.92 -13.38
CA GLY A 299 22.06 14.38 -12.07
C GLY A 299 23.19 15.42 -12.20
N PHE A 300 24.18 15.36 -11.31
CA PHE A 300 25.30 16.31 -11.34
C PHE A 300 26.21 16.06 -12.54
N VAL A 301 26.27 17.04 -13.44
CA VAL A 301 27.14 17.07 -14.62
C VAL A 301 27.76 18.45 -14.74
N ASN A 302 28.90 18.55 -15.45
CA ASN A 302 29.60 19.82 -15.67
C ASN A 302 28.93 20.65 -16.78
N GLU A 303 28.51 19.97 -17.87
CA GLU A 303 27.85 20.55 -19.03
C GLU A 303 26.75 19.63 -19.53
N LEU A 304 25.69 20.22 -20.10
CA LEU A 304 24.61 19.49 -20.74
C LEU A 304 25.04 19.03 -22.14
N ASP A 305 25.06 17.73 -22.36
CA ASP A 305 25.26 17.20 -23.72
C ASP A 305 23.99 17.36 -24.60
N GLU A 306 24.10 17.11 -25.88
CA GLU A 306 22.99 17.25 -26.86
C GLU A 306 21.79 16.31 -26.50
N SER A 307 22.07 15.11 -26.00
CA SER A 307 21.03 14.15 -25.61
C SER A 307 20.27 14.63 -24.37
N ASP A 308 20.99 15.23 -23.45
CA ASP A 308 20.42 15.74 -22.17
C ASP A 308 19.59 17.01 -22.45
N LYS A 309 20.02 17.89 -23.32
CA LYS A 309 19.25 19.06 -23.78
C LYS A 309 17.91 18.65 -24.39
N LYS A 310 17.91 17.66 -25.31
CA LYS A 310 16.68 17.15 -25.92
C LYS A 310 15.74 16.52 -24.91
N ALA A 311 16.26 15.72 -23.96
CA ALA A 311 15.47 15.13 -22.90
C ALA A 311 14.87 16.19 -21.97
N LEU A 312 15.65 17.20 -21.62
CA LEU A 312 15.21 18.32 -20.78
C LEU A 312 14.12 19.16 -21.46
N ASP A 313 14.24 19.40 -22.76
CA ASP A 313 13.21 20.09 -23.55
C ASP A 313 11.90 19.30 -23.56
N LYS A 314 11.94 17.98 -23.78
CA LYS A 314 10.78 17.09 -23.70
C LYS A 314 10.10 17.18 -22.32
N ILE A 315 10.88 17.12 -21.25
CA ILE A 315 10.38 17.23 -19.87
C ILE A 315 9.74 18.60 -19.61
N ASN A 316 10.35 19.69 -20.12
CA ASN A 316 9.77 21.03 -19.98
C ASN A 316 8.45 21.19 -20.75
N VAL A 317 8.31 20.59 -21.94
CA VAL A 317 7.03 20.55 -22.68
C VAL A 317 5.96 19.84 -21.84
N THR A 318 6.29 18.69 -21.26
CA THR A 318 5.38 17.95 -20.38
C THR A 318 5.01 18.76 -19.13
N ARG A 319 5.99 19.42 -18.49
CA ARG A 319 5.78 20.33 -17.37
C ARG A 319 4.79 21.44 -17.75
N GLU A 320 4.95 22.06 -18.92
CA GLU A 320 4.06 23.13 -19.38
C GLU A 320 2.64 22.63 -19.62
N LYS A 321 2.47 21.46 -20.23
CA LYS A 321 1.15 20.83 -20.41
C LYS A 321 0.44 20.60 -19.06
N LEU A 322 1.19 20.20 -18.03
CA LEU A 322 0.63 19.96 -16.68
C LEU A 322 0.32 21.27 -15.94
N ILE A 323 1.23 22.23 -15.96
CA ILE A 323 1.17 23.39 -15.05
C ILE A 323 0.40 24.57 -15.63
N LYS A 324 0.42 24.78 -16.94
CA LYS A 324 -0.26 25.93 -17.59
C LYS A 324 -1.77 25.95 -17.30
N PRO A 325 -2.53 24.83 -17.41
CA PRO A 325 -3.94 24.81 -17.02
C PRO A 325 -4.14 25.09 -15.53
N LEU A 326 -3.27 24.58 -14.65
CA LEU A 326 -3.36 24.83 -13.20
C LEU A 326 -3.06 26.27 -12.81
N ILE A 327 -2.15 26.96 -13.52
CA ILE A 327 -1.88 28.40 -13.32
C ILE A 327 -3.11 29.20 -13.76
N ALA A 328 -3.73 28.87 -14.88
CA ALA A 328 -4.97 29.50 -15.33
C ALA A 328 -6.09 29.29 -14.32
N PHE A 329 -6.27 28.05 -13.82
CA PHE A 329 -7.19 27.72 -12.76
C PHE A 329 -6.92 28.53 -11.48
N LYS A 330 -5.68 28.61 -11.02
CA LYS A 330 -5.28 29.40 -9.87
C LYS A 330 -5.67 30.87 -10.02
N SER A 331 -5.55 31.41 -11.20
CA SER A 331 -5.88 32.82 -11.49
C SER A 331 -7.39 33.05 -11.48
N ALA A 332 -8.17 32.15 -12.05
CA ALA A 332 -9.63 32.20 -12.05
C ALA A 332 -10.23 31.94 -10.65
N ALA A 333 -9.68 30.98 -9.91
CA ALA A 333 -10.12 30.63 -8.56
C ALA A 333 -9.70 31.63 -7.46
N LYS A 334 -9.09 32.79 -7.81
CA LYS A 334 -8.94 33.93 -6.90
C LYS A 334 -10.26 34.65 -6.62
N SER A 335 -11.24 34.47 -7.49
CA SER A 335 -12.60 34.90 -7.21
C SER A 335 -13.12 34.22 -5.94
N LYS A 336 -13.94 34.94 -5.20
CA LYS A 336 -14.67 34.41 -4.06
C LYS A 336 -16.10 33.97 -4.46
N ASP A 337 -16.42 33.88 -5.73
CA ASP A 337 -17.70 33.39 -6.24
C ASP A 337 -17.61 31.91 -6.60
N SER A 338 -18.44 31.09 -5.97
CA SER A 338 -18.51 29.62 -6.22
C SER A 338 -18.83 29.27 -7.67
N ARG A 339 -19.59 30.13 -8.37
CA ARG A 339 -19.90 29.97 -9.79
C ARG A 339 -18.65 30.09 -10.64
N GLU A 340 -17.85 31.12 -10.41
CA GLU A 340 -16.59 31.31 -11.14
C GLU A 340 -15.57 30.21 -10.85
N ILE A 341 -15.54 29.70 -9.60
CA ILE A 341 -14.71 28.53 -9.23
C ILE A 341 -15.17 27.27 -9.97
N SER A 342 -16.48 26.98 -10.01
CA SER A 342 -17.05 25.84 -10.73
C SER A 342 -16.76 25.90 -12.24
N GLU A 343 -16.93 27.09 -12.84
CA GLU A 343 -16.59 27.32 -14.24
C GLU A 343 -15.11 27.16 -14.51
N ALA A 344 -14.25 27.63 -13.61
CA ALA A 344 -12.80 27.46 -13.72
C ALA A 344 -12.40 25.98 -13.64
N ILE A 345 -13.03 25.15 -12.80
CA ILE A 345 -12.82 23.70 -12.75
C ILE A 345 -13.20 23.09 -14.10
N TYR A 346 -14.42 23.37 -14.61
CA TYR A 346 -14.88 22.88 -15.89
C TYR A 346 -13.92 23.23 -17.03
N ASN A 347 -13.53 24.51 -17.15
CA ASN A 347 -12.61 24.98 -18.19
C ASN A 347 -11.23 24.30 -18.08
N THR A 348 -10.79 23.97 -16.88
CA THR A 348 -9.52 23.25 -16.66
C THR A 348 -9.62 21.79 -17.12
N LEU A 349 -10.73 21.11 -16.83
CA LEU A 349 -11.01 19.75 -17.33
C LEU A 349 -10.98 19.71 -18.87
N ILE A 350 -11.64 20.70 -19.52
CA ILE A 350 -11.63 20.81 -20.99
C ILE A 350 -10.22 21.10 -21.53
N SER A 351 -9.44 21.94 -20.82
CA SER A 351 -8.05 22.23 -21.20
C SER A 351 -7.15 20.99 -21.16
N TYR A 352 -7.39 20.06 -20.25
CA TYR A 352 -6.73 18.75 -20.20
C TYR A 352 -7.32 17.72 -21.15
N LYS A 353 -8.41 18.04 -21.85
CA LYS A 353 -9.19 17.13 -22.72
C LYS A 353 -9.79 15.92 -21.98
N ALA A 354 -10.10 16.09 -20.68
CA ALA A 354 -10.66 15.02 -19.86
C ALA A 354 -11.98 14.46 -20.40
N ASP A 355 -12.83 15.32 -20.98
CA ASP A 355 -14.09 14.94 -21.64
C ASP A 355 -13.88 13.96 -22.81
N LYS A 356 -12.78 14.11 -23.57
CA LYS A 356 -12.43 13.22 -24.69
C LYS A 356 -11.83 11.92 -24.17
N LYS A 357 -10.93 12.01 -23.18
CA LYS A 357 -10.28 10.84 -22.58
C LYS A 357 -11.28 9.90 -21.90
N ILE A 358 -12.28 10.42 -21.20
CA ILE A 358 -13.36 9.61 -20.61
C ILE A 358 -14.14 8.87 -21.70
N LYS A 359 -14.46 9.54 -22.82
CA LYS A 359 -15.15 8.92 -23.94
C LYS A 359 -14.29 7.85 -24.63
N GLU A 360 -13.02 8.11 -24.85
CA GLU A 360 -12.06 7.13 -25.41
C GLU A 360 -11.99 5.89 -24.50
N TYR A 361 -11.87 6.08 -23.18
CA TYR A 361 -11.84 5.00 -22.21
C TYR A 361 -13.15 4.20 -22.16
N ALA A 362 -14.31 4.86 -22.20
CA ALA A 362 -15.60 4.19 -22.27
C ALA A 362 -15.73 3.31 -23.53
N ILE A 363 -15.27 3.80 -24.70
CA ILE A 363 -15.26 3.02 -25.96
C ILE A 363 -14.33 1.81 -25.85
N GLU A 364 -13.18 1.96 -25.20
CA GLU A 364 -12.23 0.85 -24.98
C GLU A 364 -12.83 -0.23 -24.06
N LEU A 365 -13.48 0.17 -22.97
CA LEU A 365 -14.19 -0.75 -22.09
C LEU A 365 -15.31 -1.50 -22.83
N ASP A 366 -16.09 -0.80 -23.63
CA ASP A 366 -17.18 -1.39 -24.43
C ASP A 366 -16.66 -2.45 -25.42
N LYS A 367 -15.57 -2.13 -26.15
CA LYS A 367 -14.89 -3.09 -27.05
C LYS A 367 -14.35 -4.33 -26.35
N ASN A 368 -13.94 -4.20 -25.09
CA ASN A 368 -13.43 -5.29 -24.28
C ASN A 368 -14.55 -6.05 -23.54
N GLY A 369 -15.84 -5.70 -23.76
CA GLY A 369 -16.99 -6.38 -23.18
C GLY A 369 -17.36 -5.91 -21.76
N PHE A 370 -16.75 -4.83 -21.25
CA PHE A 370 -17.04 -4.26 -19.93
C PHE A 370 -18.15 -3.19 -20.01
N TYR A 371 -19.34 -3.56 -20.52
CA TYR A 371 -20.44 -2.66 -20.82
C TYR A 371 -20.93 -1.83 -19.62
N THR A 372 -21.00 -2.44 -18.44
CA THR A 372 -21.41 -1.75 -17.20
C THR A 372 -20.44 -0.62 -16.84
N LEU A 373 -19.14 -0.91 -16.83
CA LEU A 373 -18.08 0.07 -16.55
C LEU A 373 -18.02 1.18 -17.61
N ALA A 374 -18.28 0.84 -18.88
CA ALA A 374 -18.37 1.83 -19.97
C ALA A 374 -19.50 2.84 -19.74
N ASN A 375 -20.70 2.36 -19.38
CA ASN A 375 -21.86 3.21 -19.09
C ASN A 375 -21.65 4.06 -17.82
N GLU A 376 -20.97 3.54 -16.81
CA GLU A 376 -20.64 4.27 -15.57
C GLU A 376 -19.82 5.54 -15.85
N GLN A 377 -18.91 5.52 -16.82
CA GLN A 377 -18.07 6.69 -17.14
C GLN A 377 -18.91 7.91 -17.53
N GLY A 378 -19.97 7.71 -18.34
CA GLY A 378 -20.90 8.77 -18.72
C GLY A 378 -21.71 9.30 -17.54
N ARG A 379 -22.19 8.40 -16.67
CA ARG A 379 -22.97 8.74 -15.48
C ARG A 379 -22.14 9.54 -14.46
N VAL A 380 -20.86 9.16 -14.27
CA VAL A 380 -19.92 9.90 -13.39
C VAL A 380 -19.72 11.32 -13.91
N TRP A 381 -19.54 11.50 -15.25
CA TRP A 381 -19.43 12.83 -15.83
C TRP A 381 -20.64 13.69 -15.56
N GLU A 382 -21.86 13.18 -15.83
CA GLU A 382 -23.12 13.89 -15.60
C GLU A 382 -23.31 14.24 -14.12
N LEU A 383 -23.01 13.31 -13.21
CA LEU A 383 -23.14 13.53 -11.77
C LEU A 383 -22.18 14.64 -11.31
N ILE A 384 -20.93 14.63 -11.74
CA ILE A 384 -19.96 15.67 -11.40
C ILE A 384 -20.38 17.03 -11.95
N MET A 385 -20.89 17.10 -13.18
CA MET A 385 -21.42 18.36 -13.74
C MET A 385 -22.61 18.88 -12.92
N ASN A 386 -23.50 18.02 -12.45
CA ASN A 386 -24.60 18.37 -11.55
C ASN A 386 -24.07 18.89 -10.20
N ILE A 387 -23.08 18.25 -9.60
CA ILE A 387 -22.46 18.70 -8.35
C ILE A 387 -21.81 20.07 -8.51
N LEU A 388 -21.05 20.30 -9.58
CA LEU A 388 -20.46 21.60 -9.86
C LEU A 388 -21.52 22.68 -10.04
N ASN A 389 -22.65 22.39 -10.72
CA ASN A 389 -23.78 23.29 -10.87
C ASN A 389 -24.46 23.57 -9.51
N GLN A 390 -24.63 22.55 -8.69
CA GLN A 390 -25.19 22.70 -7.34
C GLN A 390 -24.32 23.63 -6.49
N LEU A 391 -22.99 23.39 -6.44
CA LEU A 391 -22.06 24.27 -5.73
C LEU A 391 -22.09 25.69 -6.27
N ALA A 392 -22.15 25.88 -7.59
CA ALA A 392 -22.24 27.18 -8.24
C ALA A 392 -23.48 27.97 -7.85
N THR A 393 -24.61 27.29 -7.59
CA THR A 393 -25.91 27.91 -7.29
C THR A 393 -26.18 28.10 -5.80
N THR A 394 -25.55 27.24 -4.95
CA THR A 394 -25.90 27.21 -3.52
C THR A 394 -24.87 27.86 -2.61
N LEU A 395 -23.58 27.78 -2.94
CA LEU A 395 -22.51 28.13 -2.00
C LEU A 395 -22.24 29.65 -1.90
N GLY A 396 -22.51 30.41 -2.97
CA GLY A 396 -22.32 31.86 -2.98
C GLY A 396 -20.88 32.32 -2.86
N GLU A 397 -20.60 33.35 -2.04
CA GLU A 397 -19.23 33.79 -1.78
C GLU A 397 -18.48 32.80 -0.89
N THR A 398 -17.36 32.26 -1.40
CA THR A 398 -16.55 31.25 -0.70
C THR A 398 -15.09 31.33 -1.14
N ASP A 399 -14.17 30.87 -0.31
CA ASP A 399 -12.78 30.66 -0.72
C ASP A 399 -12.58 29.25 -1.31
N LEU A 400 -11.48 29.08 -2.04
CA LEU A 400 -11.17 27.80 -2.70
C LEU A 400 -11.00 26.64 -1.70
N LYS A 401 -10.55 26.89 -0.48
CA LYS A 401 -10.39 25.88 0.55
C LYS A 401 -11.74 25.36 1.03
N THR A 402 -12.66 26.25 1.33
CA THR A 402 -14.02 25.91 1.73
C THR A 402 -14.77 25.25 0.59
N TYR A 403 -14.61 25.74 -0.66
CA TYR A 403 -15.16 25.08 -1.84
C TYR A 403 -14.68 23.63 -1.97
N ALA A 404 -13.37 23.37 -1.81
CA ALA A 404 -12.81 22.02 -1.86
C ALA A 404 -13.37 21.11 -0.76
N GLN A 405 -13.57 21.64 0.45
CA GLN A 405 -14.19 20.88 1.55
C GLN A 405 -15.64 20.52 1.24
N MET A 406 -16.43 21.46 0.69
CA MET A 406 -17.82 21.20 0.29
C MET A 406 -17.90 20.20 -0.86
N PHE A 407 -17.03 20.33 -1.87
CA PHE A 407 -16.94 19.35 -2.96
C PHE A 407 -16.66 17.94 -2.43
N SER A 408 -15.64 17.78 -1.57
CA SER A 408 -15.29 16.49 -0.98
C SER A 408 -16.41 15.92 -0.10
N LEU A 409 -17.13 16.77 0.64
CA LEU A 409 -18.27 16.37 1.46
C LEU A 409 -19.41 15.81 0.60
N ILE A 410 -19.77 16.50 -0.47
CA ILE A 410 -20.83 16.04 -1.40
C ILE A 410 -20.40 14.72 -2.05
N ILE A 411 -19.18 14.64 -2.57
CA ILE A 411 -18.64 13.41 -3.16
C ILE A 411 -18.71 12.21 -2.20
N SER A 412 -18.44 12.43 -0.92
CA SER A 412 -18.48 11.37 0.09
C SER A 412 -19.88 10.84 0.41
N SER A 413 -20.92 11.61 0.05
CA SER A 413 -22.32 11.24 0.23
C SER A 413 -23.01 10.75 -1.04
N GLU A 414 -22.33 10.83 -2.19
CA GLU A 414 -22.87 10.41 -3.48
C GLU A 414 -22.42 9.00 -3.86
N ASP A 415 -23.37 8.21 -4.33
CA ASP A 415 -23.17 6.83 -4.75
C ASP A 415 -23.71 6.58 -6.16
N LEU A 416 -23.07 5.67 -6.89
CA LEU A 416 -23.60 5.14 -8.14
C LEU A 416 -24.36 3.84 -7.86
N GLY A 417 -25.69 3.86 -8.07
CA GLY A 417 -26.48 2.64 -8.07
C GLY A 417 -26.15 1.74 -9.27
N SER A 418 -26.12 0.43 -9.07
CA SER A 418 -25.97 -0.54 -10.16
C SER A 418 -27.33 -0.84 -10.82
N VAL A 419 -27.30 -1.13 -12.14
CA VAL A 419 -28.50 -1.56 -12.89
C VAL A 419 -28.30 -3.03 -13.28
N PRO A 420 -29.28 -3.93 -13.04
CA PRO A 420 -29.15 -5.34 -13.41
C PRO A 420 -28.86 -5.51 -14.91
N SER A 421 -27.85 -6.30 -15.23
CA SER A 421 -27.46 -6.61 -16.62
C SER A 421 -28.20 -7.82 -17.20
N GLY A 422 -29.00 -8.55 -16.40
CA GLY A 422 -29.71 -9.75 -16.81
C GLY A 422 -30.95 -10.04 -15.94
N ILE A 423 -31.82 -10.90 -16.43
CA ILE A 423 -33.10 -11.26 -15.76
C ILE A 423 -32.90 -12.46 -14.81
N ASP A 424 -31.98 -13.39 -15.14
CA ASP A 424 -31.73 -14.62 -14.36
C ASP A 424 -30.34 -14.57 -13.70
N ASN A 425 -30.27 -13.92 -12.54
CA ASN A 425 -29.07 -13.73 -11.75
C ASN A 425 -29.32 -14.09 -10.27
N VAL A 426 -28.32 -14.65 -9.60
CA VAL A 426 -28.29 -14.78 -8.14
C VAL A 426 -28.28 -13.39 -7.52
N GLN A 427 -29.16 -13.14 -6.57
CA GLN A 427 -29.29 -11.86 -5.89
C GLN A 427 -28.34 -11.82 -4.69
N ILE A 428 -27.47 -10.82 -4.64
CA ILE A 428 -26.57 -10.57 -3.49
C ILE A 428 -26.98 -9.27 -2.83
N GLY A 429 -27.20 -9.28 -1.52
CA GLY A 429 -27.54 -8.06 -0.80
C GLY A 429 -27.38 -8.14 0.72
N GLN A 430 -27.62 -7.00 1.36
CA GLN A 430 -27.58 -6.86 2.81
C GLN A 430 -28.92 -7.24 3.45
N ALA A 431 -28.88 -7.86 4.63
CA ALA A 431 -30.07 -8.35 5.32
C ALA A 431 -31.13 -7.26 5.64
N ASP A 432 -30.71 -6.02 5.79
CA ASP A 432 -31.58 -4.88 6.06
C ASP A 432 -32.23 -4.26 4.82
N ARG A 433 -31.75 -4.60 3.61
CA ARG A 433 -32.15 -3.95 2.36
C ARG A 433 -32.64 -4.89 1.28
N ILE A 434 -32.12 -6.13 1.27
CA ILE A 434 -32.41 -7.08 0.21
C ILE A 434 -33.91 -7.38 0.15
N ARG A 435 -34.45 -7.29 -1.05
CA ARG A 435 -35.85 -7.70 -1.34
C ARG A 435 -35.79 -8.82 -2.37
N THR A 436 -36.12 -10.01 -1.94
CA THR A 436 -36.11 -11.21 -2.77
C THR A 436 -37.57 -11.56 -3.15
N ASP A 437 -37.76 -12.04 -4.37
CA ASP A 437 -39.09 -12.52 -4.83
C ASP A 437 -39.12 -14.06 -4.70
N ASN A 438 -39.52 -14.51 -3.53
CA ASN A 438 -39.69 -15.93 -3.17
C ASN A 438 -38.50 -16.84 -3.55
N PRO A 439 -37.30 -16.61 -3.01
CA PRO A 439 -36.15 -17.45 -3.30
C PRO A 439 -36.36 -18.88 -2.79
N LYS A 440 -35.98 -19.86 -3.60
CA LYS A 440 -36.02 -21.28 -3.19
C LYS A 440 -34.88 -21.62 -2.26
N ALA A 441 -33.69 -21.14 -2.61
CA ALA A 441 -32.49 -21.36 -1.81
C ALA A 441 -31.88 -20.03 -1.33
N VAL A 442 -31.52 -19.97 -0.05
CA VAL A 442 -30.92 -18.77 0.55
C VAL A 442 -29.60 -19.14 1.25
N PHE A 443 -28.60 -18.32 1.02
CA PHE A 443 -27.29 -18.42 1.65
C PHE A 443 -27.10 -17.22 2.58
N VAL A 444 -26.94 -17.48 3.88
CA VAL A 444 -26.68 -16.47 4.93
C VAL A 444 -25.23 -16.58 5.35
N LEU A 445 -24.43 -15.55 5.03
CA LEU A 445 -22.99 -15.51 5.26
C LEU A 445 -22.66 -14.69 6.49
N GLY A 446 -21.56 -15.08 7.16
CA GLY A 446 -21.02 -14.33 8.29
C GLY A 446 -21.85 -14.42 9.54
N ALA A 447 -22.47 -15.57 9.81
CA ALA A 447 -23.25 -15.82 11.02
C ALA A 447 -22.35 -15.98 12.27
N ASN A 448 -21.47 -14.98 12.49
CA ASN A 448 -20.56 -14.91 13.63
C ASN A 448 -21.11 -14.02 14.74
N GLU A 449 -20.72 -14.31 15.99
CA GLU A 449 -21.09 -13.51 17.15
C GLU A 449 -20.66 -12.05 16.98
N GLY A 450 -21.61 -11.13 17.16
CA GLY A 450 -21.39 -9.69 17.00
C GLY A 450 -21.30 -9.19 15.55
N GLU A 451 -21.30 -10.07 14.55
CA GLU A 451 -21.33 -9.72 13.14
C GLU A 451 -22.73 -9.85 12.53
N PHE A 452 -23.40 -10.98 12.76
CA PHE A 452 -24.79 -11.16 12.37
C PHE A 452 -25.52 -12.11 13.34
N PRO A 453 -26.45 -11.63 14.18
CA PRO A 453 -26.90 -10.24 14.37
C PRO A 453 -25.77 -9.29 14.81
N GLN A 454 -25.79 -8.06 14.31
CA GLN A 454 -24.73 -7.11 14.59
C GLN A 454 -24.82 -6.60 16.04
N ALA A 455 -23.73 -6.66 16.79
CA ALA A 455 -23.66 -6.05 18.10
C ALA A 455 -23.55 -4.53 17.98
N VAL A 456 -24.56 -3.82 18.43
CA VAL A 456 -24.56 -2.36 18.40
C VAL A 456 -23.91 -1.82 19.67
N ASN A 457 -22.70 -1.30 19.54
CA ASN A 457 -22.08 -0.50 20.60
C ASN A 457 -22.66 0.91 20.54
N GLY A 458 -23.32 1.34 21.61
CA GLY A 458 -23.87 2.69 21.72
C GLY A 458 -22.81 3.75 21.53
N GLY A 459 -22.66 4.23 20.29
CA GLY A 459 -21.74 5.28 19.90
C GLY A 459 -22.51 6.50 19.38
N GLY A 460 -21.93 7.69 19.48
CA GLY A 460 -22.50 8.92 18.97
C GLY A 460 -22.50 10.05 19.99
N LEU A 461 -23.14 11.16 19.60
CA LEU A 461 -23.19 12.39 20.41
C LEU A 461 -23.95 12.19 21.72
N LEU A 462 -24.96 11.31 21.71
CA LEU A 462 -25.83 11.00 22.84
C LEU A 462 -25.56 9.60 23.36
N SER A 463 -25.29 9.46 24.65
CA SER A 463 -25.16 8.15 25.35
C SER A 463 -26.54 7.49 25.51
N GLU A 464 -26.57 6.18 25.76
CA GLU A 464 -27.84 5.44 26.01
C GLU A 464 -28.61 5.96 27.22
N SER A 465 -27.91 6.38 28.28
CA SER A 465 -28.54 7.00 29.44
C SER A 465 -29.19 8.35 29.11
N GLU A 466 -28.53 9.16 28.26
CA GLU A 466 -29.10 10.42 27.78
C GLU A 466 -30.32 10.20 26.88
N ARG A 467 -30.27 9.17 26.03
CA ARG A 467 -31.41 8.77 25.16
C ARG A 467 -32.62 8.32 25.98
N ARG A 468 -32.40 7.56 27.08
CA ARG A 468 -33.48 7.19 28.02
C ARG A 468 -34.10 8.40 28.69
N ILE A 469 -33.30 9.35 29.17
CA ILE A 469 -33.81 10.60 29.76
C ILE A 469 -34.66 11.36 28.72
N MET A 470 -34.26 11.39 27.46
CA MET A 470 -35.03 12.02 26.39
C MET A 470 -36.37 11.30 26.16
N LEU A 471 -36.37 9.97 26.10
CA LEU A 471 -37.60 9.16 25.96
C LEU A 471 -38.59 9.37 27.11
N ASP A 472 -38.08 9.42 28.37
CA ASP A 472 -38.86 9.65 29.59
C ASP A 472 -39.49 11.09 29.56
N ASN A 473 -38.94 12.02 28.79
CA ASN A 473 -39.41 13.37 28.60
C ASN A 473 -40.16 13.55 27.25
N ASP A 474 -40.80 12.48 26.73
CA ASP A 474 -41.63 12.48 25.53
C ASP A 474 -40.91 12.86 24.20
N PHE A 475 -39.57 12.82 24.16
CA PHE A 475 -38.83 12.87 22.90
C PHE A 475 -39.11 11.61 22.09
N LYS A 476 -39.58 11.77 20.88
CA LYS A 476 -39.74 10.65 19.94
C LYS A 476 -38.41 10.30 19.28
N LEU A 477 -37.62 9.44 19.94
CA LEU A 477 -36.40 8.89 19.35
C LEU A 477 -36.75 7.65 18.54
N TYR A 478 -36.28 7.57 17.30
CA TYR A 478 -36.57 6.46 16.39
C TYR A 478 -35.81 5.18 16.79
N SER A 479 -34.56 5.30 17.25
CA SER A 479 -33.74 4.13 17.59
C SER A 479 -32.88 4.38 18.82
N TYR A 480 -32.80 3.40 19.70
CA TYR A 480 -31.85 3.30 20.81
C TYR A 480 -31.38 1.84 20.95
N GLY A 481 -30.31 1.58 21.71
CA GLY A 481 -29.58 0.33 21.66
C GLY A 481 -30.40 -0.94 21.78
N GLU A 482 -31.41 -0.96 22.68
CA GLU A 482 -32.31 -2.11 22.85
C GLU A 482 -33.16 -2.38 21.59
N ILE A 483 -33.72 -1.34 20.97
CA ILE A 483 -34.52 -1.48 19.73
C ILE A 483 -33.66 -1.91 18.57
N ILE A 484 -32.44 -1.38 18.47
CA ILE A 484 -31.54 -1.74 17.36
C ILE A 484 -31.13 -3.22 17.47
N ASN A 485 -30.84 -3.71 18.66
CA ASN A 485 -30.55 -5.14 18.87
C ASN A 485 -31.74 -6.05 18.52
N LEU A 486 -32.97 -5.64 18.86
CA LEU A 486 -34.17 -6.36 18.44
C LEU A 486 -34.36 -6.31 16.93
N GLN A 487 -34.07 -5.19 16.30
CA GLN A 487 -34.11 -5.03 14.85
C GLN A 487 -33.07 -5.92 14.14
N GLU A 488 -31.88 -6.07 14.67
CA GLU A 488 -30.85 -6.97 14.13
C GLU A 488 -31.27 -8.44 14.21
N ARG A 489 -31.87 -8.86 15.34
CA ARG A 489 -32.47 -10.21 15.45
C ARG A 489 -33.64 -10.41 14.48
N TYR A 490 -34.44 -9.39 14.26
CA TYR A 490 -35.52 -9.43 13.26
C TYR A 490 -34.96 -9.55 11.83
N PHE A 491 -33.87 -8.87 11.48
CA PHE A 491 -33.18 -9.05 10.19
C PHE A 491 -32.65 -10.47 10.02
N ALA A 492 -32.11 -11.06 11.06
CA ALA A 492 -31.68 -12.46 11.05
C ALA A 492 -32.85 -13.41 10.78
N TYR A 493 -33.99 -13.19 11.45
CA TYR A 493 -35.23 -13.94 11.19
C TYR A 493 -35.66 -13.78 9.71
N MET A 494 -35.74 -12.57 9.20
CA MET A 494 -36.14 -12.31 7.80
C MET A 494 -35.20 -13.01 6.81
N ALA A 495 -33.90 -12.97 7.04
CA ALA A 495 -32.90 -13.62 6.18
C ALA A 495 -33.05 -15.16 6.19
N CYS A 496 -33.27 -15.76 7.36
CA CYS A 496 -33.38 -17.20 7.49
C CYS A 496 -34.77 -17.76 7.09
N SER A 497 -35.82 -16.95 7.20
CA SER A 497 -37.20 -17.38 6.91
C SER A 497 -37.69 -17.08 5.49
N CYS A 498 -36.88 -16.47 4.62
CA CYS A 498 -37.31 -16.16 3.25
C CYS A 498 -37.13 -17.34 2.27
N ALA A 499 -36.33 -18.36 2.60
CA ALA A 499 -36.13 -19.54 1.75
C ALA A 499 -37.37 -20.44 1.73
N SER A 500 -37.74 -21.00 0.58
CA SER A 500 -38.85 -21.97 0.48
C SER A 500 -38.42 -23.42 0.50
N ASP A 501 -37.20 -23.74 0.01
CA ASP A 501 -36.71 -25.13 -0.13
C ASP A 501 -35.47 -25.40 0.70
N LYS A 502 -34.45 -24.53 0.64
CA LYS A 502 -33.14 -24.78 1.26
C LYS A 502 -32.58 -23.55 1.91
N LEU A 503 -31.97 -23.71 3.10
CA LEU A 503 -31.27 -22.68 3.82
C LEU A 503 -29.82 -23.10 4.09
N TYR A 504 -28.89 -22.29 3.65
CA TYR A 504 -27.47 -22.46 3.91
C TYR A 504 -26.99 -21.32 4.81
N ILE A 505 -26.32 -21.68 5.90
CA ILE A 505 -25.77 -20.71 6.83
C ILE A 505 -24.28 -20.97 6.95
N SER A 506 -23.46 -19.96 6.89
CA SER A 506 -22.02 -20.09 7.04
C SER A 506 -21.44 -19.10 8.03
N TYR A 507 -20.39 -19.53 8.70
CA TYR A 507 -19.68 -18.72 9.67
C TYR A 507 -18.17 -19.01 9.66
N LEU A 508 -17.34 -18.06 10.12
CA LEU A 508 -15.90 -18.20 10.20
C LEU A 508 -15.52 -18.89 11.51
N LYS A 509 -14.73 -19.96 11.40
CA LYS A 509 -14.14 -20.65 12.56
C LYS A 509 -12.73 -20.13 12.86
N GLY A 510 -12.08 -19.50 11.89
CA GLY A 510 -10.83 -18.74 11.99
C GLY A 510 -9.56 -19.56 12.13
N ASN A 511 -8.47 -19.01 11.62
CA ASN A 511 -7.10 -19.44 11.87
C ASN A 511 -6.46 -18.47 12.89
N GLY A 512 -6.65 -18.71 14.20
CA GLY A 512 -5.94 -17.96 15.25
C GLY A 512 -6.57 -16.65 15.74
N LYS A 513 -7.79 -16.32 15.32
CA LYS A 513 -8.71 -15.41 16.03
C LYS A 513 -9.88 -16.22 16.54
N ASP A 514 -10.34 -15.93 17.74
CA ASP A 514 -11.52 -16.57 18.33
C ASP A 514 -12.79 -16.04 17.65
N TYR A 515 -13.19 -16.69 16.56
CA TYR A 515 -14.52 -16.49 15.97
C TYR A 515 -15.47 -17.52 16.55
N SER A 516 -16.58 -17.06 17.08
CA SER A 516 -17.66 -17.92 17.59
C SER A 516 -18.86 -17.88 16.63
N PRO A 517 -19.61 -18.98 16.50
CA PRO A 517 -20.88 -18.96 15.79
C PRO A 517 -21.85 -18.02 16.52
N SER A 518 -22.70 -17.34 15.77
CA SER A 518 -23.72 -16.46 16.34
C SER A 518 -24.90 -17.22 16.94
N GLU A 519 -25.80 -16.47 17.61
CA GLU A 519 -27.05 -17.03 18.12
C GLU A 519 -27.93 -17.66 17.02
N ILE A 520 -27.81 -17.26 15.74
CA ILE A 520 -28.52 -17.90 14.60
C ILE A 520 -28.12 -19.37 14.50
N VAL A 521 -26.82 -19.66 14.53
CA VAL A 521 -26.29 -21.01 14.39
C VAL A 521 -26.69 -21.87 15.60
N THR A 522 -26.44 -21.35 16.80
CA THR A 522 -26.73 -22.09 18.04
C THR A 522 -28.22 -22.34 18.24
N ASP A 523 -29.09 -21.38 17.89
CA ASP A 523 -30.54 -21.52 17.95
C ASP A 523 -31.06 -22.64 17.03
N ILE A 524 -30.54 -22.68 15.78
CA ILE A 524 -30.93 -23.70 14.82
C ILE A 524 -30.44 -25.09 15.26
N GLU A 525 -29.18 -25.21 15.67
CA GLU A 525 -28.63 -26.49 16.11
C GLU A 525 -29.38 -27.12 17.29
N GLN A 526 -29.83 -26.29 18.25
CA GLN A 526 -30.56 -26.74 19.43
C GLN A 526 -31.92 -27.42 19.10
N LYS A 527 -32.48 -27.11 17.94
CA LYS A 527 -33.78 -27.68 17.49
C LYS A 527 -33.66 -29.11 16.98
N TYR A 528 -32.45 -29.61 16.77
CA TYR A 528 -32.21 -30.95 16.25
C TYR A 528 -31.76 -31.91 17.33
N LYS A 529 -32.18 -33.21 17.22
CA LYS A 529 -31.63 -34.31 18.01
C LYS A 529 -30.20 -34.65 17.57
N ALA A 530 -29.95 -34.64 16.24
CA ALA A 530 -28.65 -34.86 15.64
C ALA A 530 -28.46 -33.86 14.49
N PHE A 531 -27.67 -32.83 14.70
CA PHE A 531 -27.33 -31.88 13.66
C PHE A 531 -25.97 -32.21 13.04
N LYS A 532 -25.89 -32.16 11.72
CA LYS A 532 -24.63 -32.36 10.99
C LYS A 532 -24.13 -31.03 10.48
N GLU A 533 -23.08 -30.55 11.12
CA GLU A 533 -22.30 -29.41 10.64
C GLU A 533 -21.30 -29.86 9.57
N TYR A 534 -21.07 -29.02 8.57
CA TYR A 534 -20.12 -29.27 7.51
C TYR A 534 -18.92 -28.31 7.65
N ASP A 535 -17.73 -28.81 7.30
CA ASP A 535 -16.53 -28.00 7.18
C ASP A 535 -15.71 -28.43 5.94
N PHE A 536 -14.62 -27.78 5.68
CA PHE A 536 -13.76 -28.10 4.54
C PHE A 536 -13.30 -29.58 4.54
N SER A 537 -13.13 -30.21 5.67
CA SER A 537 -12.68 -31.61 5.76
C SER A 537 -13.74 -32.63 5.33
N TYR A 538 -14.99 -32.22 5.25
CA TYR A 538 -16.09 -33.07 4.79
C TYR A 538 -16.02 -33.40 3.31
N PHE A 539 -15.55 -32.45 2.48
CA PHE A 539 -15.54 -32.57 1.03
C PHE A 539 -14.32 -33.35 0.54
N LYS A 540 -14.55 -34.27 -0.37
CA LYS A 540 -13.46 -34.94 -1.12
C LYS A 540 -12.94 -34.00 -2.20
N ASP A 541 -11.70 -34.20 -2.63
CA ASP A 541 -11.10 -33.39 -3.69
C ASP A 541 -11.94 -33.28 -4.97
N ILE A 542 -12.66 -34.34 -5.33
CA ILE A 542 -13.55 -34.35 -6.51
C ILE A 542 -14.77 -33.43 -6.30
N ASP A 543 -15.27 -33.32 -5.09
CA ASP A 543 -16.44 -32.48 -4.77
C ASP A 543 -16.09 -30.98 -4.82
N LEU A 544 -14.79 -30.63 -4.85
CA LEU A 544 -14.31 -29.27 -4.95
C LEU A 544 -14.26 -28.76 -6.40
N VAL A 545 -14.42 -29.62 -7.40
CA VAL A 545 -14.30 -29.27 -8.83
C VAL A 545 -15.66 -29.05 -9.46
N GLU A 546 -15.89 -27.84 -9.97
CA GLU A 546 -17.14 -27.45 -10.62
C GLU A 546 -16.95 -26.84 -12.01
N THR A 547 -15.82 -26.18 -12.23
CA THR A 547 -15.49 -25.50 -13.50
C THR A 547 -14.02 -25.73 -13.86
N ASP A 548 -13.66 -25.50 -15.15
CA ASP A 548 -12.27 -25.58 -15.59
C ASP A 548 -11.38 -24.54 -14.87
N LYS A 549 -11.90 -23.36 -14.56
CA LYS A 549 -11.16 -22.32 -13.85
C LYS A 549 -10.82 -22.74 -12.43
N ASN A 550 -11.80 -23.20 -11.68
CA ASN A 550 -11.62 -23.67 -10.31
C ASN A 550 -10.76 -24.95 -10.26
N ALA A 551 -10.91 -25.88 -11.20
CA ALA A 551 -10.09 -27.08 -11.32
C ALA A 551 -8.62 -26.75 -11.58
N PHE A 552 -8.34 -25.78 -12.45
CA PHE A 552 -7.00 -25.30 -12.72
C PHE A 552 -6.35 -24.65 -11.49
N GLU A 553 -7.09 -23.84 -10.74
CA GLU A 553 -6.62 -23.22 -9.51
C GLU A 553 -6.28 -24.27 -8.44
N LEU A 554 -7.19 -25.21 -8.19
CA LEU A 554 -6.98 -26.31 -7.25
C LEU A 554 -5.75 -27.18 -7.63
N MET A 555 -5.59 -27.50 -8.91
CA MET A 555 -4.40 -28.19 -9.42
C MET A 555 -3.13 -27.38 -9.15
N SER A 556 -3.19 -26.07 -9.36
CA SER A 556 -2.02 -25.17 -9.19
C SER A 556 -1.60 -25.05 -7.73
N GLU A 557 -2.54 -24.92 -6.80
CA GLU A 557 -2.29 -24.85 -5.35
C GLU A 557 -1.67 -26.13 -4.81
N ARG A 558 -2.13 -27.27 -5.31
CA ARG A 558 -1.67 -28.59 -4.85
C ARG A 558 -0.82 -29.34 -5.88
N PHE A 559 -0.07 -28.61 -6.68
CA PHE A 559 0.74 -29.17 -7.76
C PHE A 559 1.75 -30.24 -7.30
N TYR A 560 2.20 -30.16 -6.05
CA TYR A 560 3.12 -31.14 -5.46
C TYR A 560 2.47 -32.48 -5.09
N GLU A 561 1.15 -32.52 -4.97
CA GLU A 561 0.43 -33.71 -4.63
C GLU A 561 0.36 -34.67 -5.86
N ASN A 562 0.64 -35.95 -5.62
CA ASN A 562 0.65 -36.97 -6.68
C ASN A 562 -0.40 -38.06 -6.44
N THR A 563 -1.58 -37.69 -5.90
CA THR A 563 -2.73 -38.56 -5.86
C THR A 563 -3.26 -38.85 -7.27
N PRO A 564 -4.01 -39.92 -7.50
CA PRO A 564 -4.63 -40.17 -8.80
C PRO A 564 -5.47 -38.99 -9.32
N PHE A 565 -6.16 -38.32 -8.43
CA PHE A 565 -6.98 -37.14 -8.75
C PHE A 565 -6.13 -35.96 -9.29
N TYR A 566 -5.12 -35.53 -8.56
CA TYR A 566 -4.24 -34.42 -9.02
C TYR A 566 -3.41 -34.80 -10.24
N SER A 567 -3.03 -36.05 -10.37
CA SER A 567 -2.35 -36.56 -11.58
C SER A 567 -3.26 -36.44 -12.81
N SER A 568 -4.55 -36.76 -12.67
CA SER A 568 -5.53 -36.62 -13.75
C SER A 568 -5.77 -35.15 -14.12
N LEU A 569 -5.84 -34.24 -13.14
CA LEU A 569 -5.95 -32.80 -13.39
C LEU A 569 -4.71 -32.26 -14.12
N LYS A 570 -3.51 -32.67 -13.71
CA LYS A 570 -2.26 -32.29 -14.38
C LYS A 570 -2.23 -32.75 -15.84
N GLU A 571 -2.68 -33.97 -16.14
CA GLU A 571 -2.74 -34.49 -17.52
C GLU A 571 -3.82 -33.74 -18.33
N TYR A 572 -4.97 -33.44 -17.75
CA TYR A 572 -6.03 -32.65 -18.38
C TYR A 572 -5.54 -31.24 -18.81
N PHE A 573 -4.84 -30.54 -17.92
CA PHE A 573 -4.35 -29.16 -18.17
C PHE A 573 -2.97 -29.10 -18.83
N LYS A 574 -2.35 -30.20 -19.19
CA LYS A 574 -0.98 -30.25 -19.74
C LYS A 574 -0.75 -29.35 -20.97
N ASN A 575 -1.80 -29.17 -21.78
CA ASN A 575 -1.77 -28.33 -22.98
C ASN A 575 -2.20 -26.86 -22.72
N ASP A 576 -2.57 -26.51 -21.48
CA ASP A 576 -2.85 -25.11 -21.11
C ASP A 576 -1.56 -24.30 -21.13
N SER A 577 -1.59 -23.12 -21.72
CA SER A 577 -0.41 -22.23 -21.83
C SER A 577 0.22 -21.87 -20.49
N ARG A 578 -0.56 -21.85 -19.42
CA ARG A 578 -0.14 -21.53 -18.05
C ARG A 578 0.53 -22.71 -17.33
N TYR A 579 0.22 -23.94 -17.76
CA TYR A 579 0.69 -25.16 -17.08
C TYR A 579 2.22 -25.24 -17.00
N SER A 580 2.92 -24.94 -18.08
CA SER A 580 4.39 -24.97 -18.14
C SER A 580 5.06 -24.03 -17.14
N SER A 581 4.43 -22.90 -16.86
CA SER A 581 4.91 -21.93 -15.86
C SER A 581 4.75 -22.47 -14.44
N ILE A 582 3.59 -23.10 -14.14
CA ILE A 582 3.35 -23.71 -12.83
C ILE A 582 4.30 -24.88 -12.61
N GLU A 583 4.45 -25.77 -13.62
CA GLU A 583 5.40 -26.88 -13.55
C GLU A 583 6.83 -26.40 -13.30
N TYR A 584 7.25 -25.35 -13.97
CA TYR A 584 8.57 -24.77 -13.80
C TYR A 584 8.78 -24.23 -12.36
N ILE A 585 7.79 -23.51 -11.82
CA ILE A 585 7.82 -22.96 -10.44
C ILE A 585 7.81 -24.12 -9.43
N ALA A 586 6.95 -25.11 -9.64
CA ALA A 586 6.79 -26.25 -8.75
C ALA A 586 8.06 -27.12 -8.65
N GLN A 587 8.87 -27.18 -9.69
CA GLN A 587 10.15 -27.90 -9.66
C GLN A 587 11.17 -27.28 -8.70
N ASN A 588 10.88 -26.11 -8.14
CA ASN A 588 11.74 -25.36 -7.22
C ASN A 588 13.20 -25.29 -7.66
N LYS A 589 13.41 -25.33 -8.98
CA LYS A 589 14.75 -25.23 -9.57
C LYS A 589 15.22 -23.79 -9.48
N PRO A 590 16.51 -23.58 -9.24
CA PRO A 590 17.04 -22.23 -9.28
C PRO A 590 16.75 -21.60 -10.63
N LEU A 591 16.33 -20.32 -10.61
CA LEU A 591 16.10 -19.55 -11.81
C LEU A 591 17.44 -19.39 -12.55
N ILE A 592 17.57 -20.05 -13.70
CA ILE A 592 18.78 -20.00 -14.53
C ILE A 592 18.42 -19.58 -15.95
N ILE A 593 19.32 -18.82 -16.57
CA ILE A 593 19.20 -18.52 -18.00
C ILE A 593 19.71 -19.72 -18.78
N LYS A 594 18.78 -20.56 -19.27
CA LYS A 594 19.11 -21.79 -20.02
C LYS A 594 19.77 -21.50 -21.37
N ASP A 595 19.42 -20.40 -22.01
CA ASP A 595 19.95 -19.99 -23.30
C ASP A 595 21.33 -19.34 -23.13
N LYS A 596 22.38 -20.12 -23.41
CA LYS A 596 23.77 -19.66 -23.35
C LYS A 596 24.06 -18.48 -24.29
N LYS A 597 23.32 -18.34 -25.39
CA LYS A 597 23.49 -17.20 -26.32
C LYS A 597 22.96 -15.91 -25.66
N LYS A 598 21.79 -15.95 -25.08
CA LYS A 598 21.22 -14.84 -24.31
C LYS A 598 22.10 -14.47 -23.09
N ALA A 599 22.64 -15.45 -22.37
CA ALA A 599 23.56 -15.17 -21.26
C ALA A 599 24.81 -14.42 -21.74
N LYS A 600 25.39 -14.81 -22.90
CA LYS A 600 26.54 -14.12 -23.51
C LYS A 600 26.20 -12.73 -24.04
N GLU A 601 24.98 -12.53 -24.54
CA GLU A 601 24.49 -11.20 -24.96
C GLU A 601 24.33 -10.26 -23.74
N LEU A 602 23.86 -10.78 -22.60
CA LEU A 602 23.66 -9.99 -21.38
C LEU A 602 24.97 -9.67 -20.64
N PHE A 603 25.91 -10.60 -20.55
CA PHE A 603 27.09 -10.48 -19.69
C PHE A 603 28.42 -10.40 -20.47
N GLY A 604 28.41 -10.68 -21.76
CA GLY A 604 29.58 -10.72 -22.61
C GLY A 604 30.27 -12.10 -22.65
N LYS A 605 31.09 -12.35 -23.68
CA LYS A 605 31.93 -13.55 -23.80
C LYS A 605 33.20 -13.41 -22.97
N ASP A 606 33.86 -12.26 -23.07
CA ASP A 606 35.02 -11.87 -22.26
C ASP A 606 34.53 -10.82 -21.23
N MET A 607 34.58 -11.22 -19.97
CA MET A 607 33.98 -10.44 -18.89
C MET A 607 35.05 -9.57 -18.22
N TYR A 608 34.86 -8.25 -18.26
CA TYR A 608 35.64 -7.27 -17.50
C TYR A 608 34.80 -6.78 -16.32
N ILE A 609 35.08 -7.26 -15.11
CA ILE A 609 34.24 -7.02 -13.94
C ILE A 609 35.01 -6.39 -12.77
N SER A 610 34.34 -5.58 -11.97
CA SER A 610 34.89 -5.08 -10.72
C SER A 610 34.73 -6.10 -9.57
N ALA A 611 35.59 -6.01 -8.56
CA ALA A 611 35.44 -6.84 -7.37
C ALA A 611 34.06 -6.70 -6.69
N SER A 612 33.48 -5.51 -6.71
CA SER A 612 32.12 -5.28 -6.18
C SER A 612 31.02 -6.04 -6.95
N ARG A 613 31.22 -6.28 -8.25
CA ARG A 613 30.30 -7.13 -9.04
C ARG A 613 30.36 -8.58 -8.61
N ILE A 614 31.54 -9.07 -8.22
CA ILE A 614 31.69 -10.43 -7.68
C ILE A 614 30.96 -10.55 -6.34
N GLU A 615 31.14 -9.58 -5.45
CA GLU A 615 30.44 -9.52 -4.17
C GLU A 615 28.91 -9.43 -4.35
N ASP A 616 28.40 -8.65 -5.32
CA ASP A 616 26.96 -8.59 -5.65
C ASP A 616 26.42 -9.96 -6.10
N PHE A 617 27.19 -10.73 -6.89
CA PHE A 617 26.78 -12.06 -7.34
C PHE A 617 26.68 -13.05 -6.17
N TYR A 618 27.71 -13.11 -5.30
CA TYR A 618 27.70 -14.01 -4.15
C TYR A 618 26.69 -13.61 -3.08
N ASN A 619 26.35 -12.32 -2.95
CA ASN A 619 25.28 -11.88 -2.08
C ASN A 619 23.89 -12.34 -2.58
N CYS A 620 23.62 -12.19 -3.87
CA CYS A 620 22.35 -12.57 -4.47
C CYS A 620 22.47 -12.59 -6.02
N PRO A 621 22.49 -13.77 -6.66
CA PRO A 621 22.56 -13.88 -8.12
C PRO A 621 21.40 -13.17 -8.84
N PHE A 622 20.18 -13.16 -8.27
CA PHE A 622 19.04 -12.44 -8.83
C PHE A 622 19.25 -10.91 -8.82
N ARG A 623 19.78 -10.37 -7.72
CA ARG A 623 20.16 -8.96 -7.65
C ARG A 623 21.25 -8.62 -8.68
N TYR A 624 22.21 -9.50 -8.87
CA TYR A 624 23.26 -9.35 -9.89
C TYR A 624 22.65 -9.30 -11.30
N PHE A 625 21.73 -10.23 -11.61
CA PHE A 625 21.01 -10.25 -12.87
C PHE A 625 20.22 -8.96 -13.12
N CYS A 626 19.43 -8.49 -12.14
CA CYS A 626 18.69 -7.23 -12.27
C CYS A 626 19.62 -6.03 -12.51
N LYS A 627 20.71 -5.93 -11.72
CA LYS A 627 21.60 -4.78 -11.74
C LYS A 627 22.51 -4.73 -12.98
N PHE A 628 23.03 -5.87 -13.43
CA PHE A 628 24.04 -5.95 -14.46
C PHE A 628 23.57 -6.61 -15.76
N GLY A 629 22.61 -7.53 -15.70
CA GLY A 629 21.96 -8.11 -16.87
C GLY A 629 20.88 -7.20 -17.44
N LEU A 630 19.93 -6.78 -16.61
CA LEU A 630 18.86 -5.86 -17.03
C LEU A 630 19.21 -4.38 -16.90
N SER A 631 20.37 -4.06 -16.34
CA SER A 631 20.81 -2.66 -16.09
C SER A 631 19.85 -1.86 -15.22
N ALA A 632 19.11 -2.52 -14.33
CA ALA A 632 18.18 -1.87 -13.42
C ALA A 632 18.94 -0.96 -12.44
N LYS A 633 18.56 0.32 -12.40
CA LYS A 633 19.18 1.31 -11.51
C LYS A 633 18.19 1.77 -10.46
N LYS A 634 18.66 1.89 -9.23
CA LYS A 634 17.88 2.51 -8.16
C LYS A 634 17.74 4.01 -8.44
N ARG A 635 16.53 4.57 -8.26
CA ARG A 635 16.35 6.02 -8.32
C ARG A 635 17.19 6.70 -7.23
N THR A 636 17.97 7.69 -7.61
CA THR A 636 18.82 8.47 -6.69
C THR A 636 18.45 9.95 -6.78
N LYS A 637 18.58 10.67 -5.66
CA LYS A 637 18.43 12.12 -5.65
C LYS A 637 19.77 12.78 -5.99
N ALA A 638 19.72 13.95 -6.61
CA ALA A 638 20.88 14.78 -6.83
C ALA A 638 21.23 15.52 -5.54
N GLU A 639 21.88 14.82 -4.61
CA GLU A 639 22.38 15.32 -3.33
C GLU A 639 23.73 14.68 -3.03
N ILE A 640 24.53 15.30 -2.16
CA ILE A 640 25.85 14.72 -1.78
C ILE A 640 25.60 13.48 -0.93
N ASP A 641 25.51 12.36 -1.61
CA ASP A 641 25.33 11.04 -1.01
C ASP A 641 26.66 10.48 -0.43
N PRO A 642 26.65 9.35 0.26
CA PRO A 642 27.88 8.72 0.78
C PRO A 642 28.91 8.39 -0.31
N MET A 643 28.46 8.09 -1.55
CA MET A 643 29.33 7.75 -2.67
C MET A 643 30.08 9.00 -3.16
N GLN A 644 29.37 10.11 -3.36
CA GLN A 644 29.98 11.38 -3.75
C GLN A 644 30.92 11.96 -2.67
N ARG A 645 30.60 11.74 -1.38
CA ARG A 645 31.51 12.05 -0.27
C ARG A 645 32.80 11.25 -0.37
N GLY A 646 32.69 9.97 -0.69
CA GLY A 646 33.85 9.11 -0.97
C GLY A 646 34.72 9.69 -2.09
N THR A 647 34.11 9.95 -3.24
CA THR A 647 34.81 10.50 -4.41
C THR A 647 35.56 11.81 -4.14
N LEU A 648 34.96 12.73 -3.35
CA LEU A 648 35.65 13.95 -2.94
C LEU A 648 36.85 13.66 -2.06
N ILE A 649 36.73 12.76 -1.08
CA ILE A 649 37.81 12.40 -0.16
C ILE A 649 38.96 11.80 -0.95
N HIS A 650 38.69 10.82 -1.84
CA HIS A 650 39.72 10.19 -2.69
C HIS A 650 40.42 11.23 -3.57
N PHE A 651 39.71 12.09 -4.25
CA PHE A 651 40.27 13.14 -5.08
C PHE A 651 41.22 14.08 -4.31
N VAL A 652 40.80 14.55 -3.13
CA VAL A 652 41.63 15.46 -2.33
C VAL A 652 42.87 14.76 -1.79
N LEU A 653 42.76 13.51 -1.36
CA LEU A 653 43.89 12.73 -0.87
C LEU A 653 44.89 12.40 -1.97
N GLU A 654 44.40 12.00 -3.15
CA GLU A 654 45.20 11.79 -4.35
C GLU A 654 45.99 13.06 -4.71
N MET A 655 45.32 14.21 -4.82
CA MET A 655 45.92 15.46 -5.22
C MET A 655 46.98 15.94 -4.20
N ILE A 656 46.72 15.87 -2.89
CA ILE A 656 47.66 16.27 -1.86
C ILE A 656 48.90 15.36 -1.86
N LEU A 657 48.71 14.05 -1.87
CA LEU A 657 49.81 13.10 -1.79
C LEU A 657 50.64 13.10 -3.08
N SER A 658 50.04 13.33 -4.24
CA SER A 658 50.74 13.48 -5.53
C SER A 658 51.54 14.78 -5.61
N ASP A 659 51.01 15.90 -5.06
CA ASP A 659 51.70 17.23 -5.13
C ASP A 659 52.82 17.33 -4.10
N VAL A 660 52.57 16.86 -2.89
CA VAL A 660 53.49 17.11 -1.74
C VAL A 660 54.36 15.90 -1.42
N GLY A 661 53.86 14.68 -1.62
CA GLY A 661 54.48 13.42 -1.22
C GLY A 661 54.46 13.17 0.29
N THR A 662 54.75 11.92 0.69
CA THR A 662 54.61 11.43 2.07
C THR A 662 55.60 12.13 3.03
N LYS A 663 56.86 12.25 2.67
CA LYS A 663 57.92 12.86 3.51
C LYS A 663 57.67 14.32 3.81
N LYS A 664 57.21 15.10 2.81
CA LYS A 664 56.95 16.53 3.02
C LYS A 664 55.63 16.72 3.79
N LEU A 665 54.59 15.92 3.50
CA LEU A 665 53.32 15.98 4.23
C LEU A 665 53.50 15.76 5.74
N SER A 666 54.41 14.84 6.12
CA SER A 666 54.71 14.57 7.54
C SER A 666 55.34 15.75 8.28
N THR A 667 55.93 16.73 7.58
CA THR A 667 56.57 17.90 8.17
C THR A 667 55.70 19.17 8.20
N LEU A 668 54.56 19.16 7.51
CA LEU A 668 53.66 20.32 7.44
C LEU A 668 52.91 20.58 8.74
N ASP A 669 52.72 21.86 9.03
CA ASP A 669 51.92 22.30 10.17
C ASP A 669 50.40 22.34 9.85
N TYR A 670 49.62 22.61 10.90
CA TYR A 670 48.12 22.70 10.80
C TYR A 670 47.65 23.70 9.72
N ALA A 671 48.26 24.89 9.68
CA ALA A 671 47.79 25.95 8.76
C ALA A 671 48.10 25.58 7.31
N GLN A 672 49.30 25.02 7.03
CA GLN A 672 49.73 24.58 5.71
C GLN A 672 48.84 23.41 5.19
N ILE A 673 48.51 22.44 6.05
CA ILE A 673 47.60 21.34 5.67
C ILE A 673 46.21 21.88 5.37
N LYS A 674 45.71 22.83 6.16
CA LYS A 674 44.40 23.45 5.90
C LYS A 674 44.37 24.16 4.56
N GLU A 675 45.38 24.92 4.22
CA GLU A 675 45.49 25.61 2.93
C GLU A 675 45.48 24.64 1.77
N LEU A 676 46.23 23.52 1.86
CA LEU A 676 46.23 22.47 0.84
C LEU A 676 44.84 21.83 0.67
N VAL A 677 44.19 21.49 1.76
CA VAL A 677 42.83 20.91 1.76
C VAL A 677 41.84 21.88 1.09
N ASP A 678 41.86 23.14 1.48
CA ASP A 678 40.95 24.16 0.92
C ASP A 678 41.22 24.38 -0.58
N LYS A 679 42.50 24.39 -1.01
CA LYS A 679 42.92 24.46 -2.41
C LYS A 679 42.27 23.33 -3.26
N TYR A 680 42.43 22.09 -2.87
CA TYR A 680 42.01 20.95 -3.65
C TYR A 680 40.49 20.68 -3.54
N ILE A 681 39.87 21.03 -2.44
CA ILE A 681 38.41 21.05 -2.33
C ILE A 681 37.80 22.04 -3.29
N ASN A 682 38.32 23.27 -3.35
CA ASN A 682 37.84 24.28 -4.31
C ASN A 682 38.05 23.84 -5.77
N LYS A 683 39.19 23.20 -6.07
CA LYS A 683 39.46 22.63 -7.40
C LYS A 683 38.44 21.56 -7.77
N TYR A 684 38.12 20.63 -6.86
CA TYR A 684 37.08 19.62 -7.12
C TYR A 684 35.73 20.26 -7.47
N PHE A 685 35.39 21.34 -6.78
CA PHE A 685 34.15 22.08 -7.06
C PHE A 685 34.14 22.71 -8.44
N GLU A 686 35.22 23.36 -8.79
CA GLU A 686 35.34 23.98 -10.11
C GLU A 686 35.27 22.94 -11.23
N ASP A 687 35.93 21.80 -11.02
CA ASP A 687 36.03 20.74 -12.03
C ASP A 687 34.75 19.84 -12.12
N LYS A 688 34.00 19.66 -11.04
CA LYS A 688 32.92 18.64 -10.99
C LYS A 688 31.53 19.15 -10.62
N MET A 689 31.40 20.36 -10.05
CA MET A 689 30.13 20.85 -9.48
C MET A 689 29.84 22.35 -9.72
N SER A 690 30.41 22.95 -10.75
CA SER A 690 30.32 24.40 -11.02
C SER A 690 28.89 24.92 -11.16
N LEU A 691 27.95 24.13 -11.70
CA LEU A 691 26.56 24.53 -11.92
C LEU A 691 25.70 24.65 -10.63
N ILE A 692 26.24 24.22 -9.46
CA ILE A 692 25.43 24.07 -8.23
C ILE A 692 25.77 25.11 -7.18
N LYS A 693 26.90 25.81 -7.31
CA LYS A 693 27.42 26.78 -6.33
C LYS A 693 26.37 27.87 -6.05
N GLY A 694 25.90 27.96 -4.79
CA GLY A 694 24.97 29.00 -4.35
C GLY A 694 23.47 28.73 -4.51
N GLN A 695 23.08 27.54 -5.02
CA GLN A 695 21.65 27.23 -5.22
C GLN A 695 20.94 26.70 -3.97
N ASN A 696 21.66 26.18 -2.95
CA ASN A 696 21.02 25.55 -1.77
C ASN A 696 21.85 25.73 -0.48
N LYS A 697 21.32 26.42 0.52
CA LYS A 697 21.95 26.59 1.85
C LYS A 697 22.25 25.28 2.57
N HIS A 698 21.46 24.23 2.35
CA HIS A 698 21.70 22.90 2.90
C HIS A 698 22.94 22.24 2.31
N PHE A 699 23.15 22.44 1.02
CA PHE A 699 24.36 22.00 0.31
C PHE A 699 25.60 22.67 0.91
N ASP A 700 25.60 23.98 1.10
CA ASP A 700 26.74 24.73 1.67
C ASP A 700 27.08 24.27 3.09
N TYR A 701 26.07 23.94 3.90
CA TYR A 701 26.27 23.41 5.25
C TYR A 701 26.91 22.02 5.25
N ASN A 702 26.37 21.10 4.46
CA ASN A 702 26.90 19.73 4.34
C ASN A 702 28.34 19.75 3.82
N PHE A 703 28.62 20.66 2.91
CA PHE A 703 29.93 20.85 2.35
C PHE A 703 30.97 21.32 3.38
N LYS A 704 30.68 22.33 4.19
CA LYS A 704 31.54 22.75 5.29
C LYS A 704 31.84 21.61 6.29
N ARG A 705 30.87 20.75 6.56
CA ARG A 705 31.07 19.56 7.38
C ARG A 705 32.04 18.55 6.72
N LEU A 706 31.91 18.38 5.42
CA LEU A 706 32.75 17.48 4.63
C LEU A 706 34.19 18.00 4.57
N SER A 707 34.41 19.29 4.31
CA SER A 707 35.74 19.93 4.32
C SER A 707 36.47 19.70 5.65
N LYS A 708 35.76 19.81 6.78
CA LYS A 708 36.34 19.51 8.10
C LYS A 708 36.69 18.05 8.30
N LEU A 709 35.90 17.12 7.72
CA LEU A 709 36.24 15.69 7.76
C LEU A 709 37.51 15.40 6.95
N VAL A 710 37.61 15.91 5.72
CA VAL A 710 38.80 15.74 4.87
C VAL A 710 40.04 16.27 5.57
N TYR A 711 39.94 17.43 6.22
CA TYR A 711 41.01 17.98 7.01
C TYR A 711 41.47 17.02 8.15
N ASP A 712 40.53 16.50 8.94
CA ASP A 712 40.83 15.55 10.04
C ASP A 712 41.54 14.28 9.49
N VAL A 713 41.13 13.79 8.31
CA VAL A 713 41.75 12.63 7.64
C VAL A 713 43.19 12.95 7.19
N VAL A 714 43.43 14.09 6.55
CA VAL A 714 44.77 14.48 6.10
C VAL A 714 45.74 14.68 7.29
N MET A 715 45.25 15.27 8.39
CA MET A 715 46.03 15.39 9.62
C MET A 715 46.41 14.01 10.21
N HIS A 716 45.47 13.05 10.19
CA HIS A 716 45.79 11.70 10.65
C HIS A 716 46.85 11.03 9.77
N LEU A 717 46.77 11.18 8.45
CA LEU A 717 47.74 10.67 7.49
C LEU A 717 49.13 11.33 7.70
N SER A 718 49.20 12.63 7.95
CA SER A 718 50.47 13.31 8.27
C SER A 718 51.13 12.70 9.51
N ASN A 719 50.36 12.36 10.53
CA ASN A 719 50.85 11.69 11.74
C ASN A 719 51.18 10.20 11.51
N GLU A 720 50.44 9.47 10.68
CA GLU A 720 50.77 8.10 10.25
C GLU A 720 52.17 8.09 9.60
N PHE A 721 52.41 8.98 8.62
CA PHE A 721 53.71 9.02 7.89
C PHE A 721 54.90 9.45 8.74
N LYS A 722 54.71 10.08 9.91
CA LYS A 722 55.79 10.31 10.89
C LYS A 722 56.27 9.03 11.56
N ASN A 723 55.40 8.01 11.62
CA ASN A 723 55.64 6.74 12.34
C ASN A 723 55.69 5.53 11.40
N CYS A 724 55.94 5.73 10.11
CA CYS A 724 55.86 4.71 9.06
C CYS A 724 57.01 4.85 8.07
N ASP A 725 57.66 3.73 7.71
CA ASP A 725 58.74 3.68 6.70
C ASP A 725 58.20 3.37 5.31
N PHE A 726 56.94 2.96 5.18
CA PHE A 726 56.30 2.78 3.87
C PHE A 726 56.07 4.13 3.19
N GLU A 727 56.45 4.24 1.94
CA GLU A 727 56.23 5.43 1.10
C GLU A 727 55.04 5.18 0.14
N ALA A 728 54.08 6.10 0.09
CA ALA A 728 53.01 6.09 -0.91
C ALA A 728 53.58 6.42 -2.31
N LYS A 729 53.45 5.50 -3.26
CA LYS A 729 54.08 5.58 -4.58
C LYS A 729 53.06 5.70 -5.70
N ALA A 730 51.85 5.21 -5.52
CA ALA A 730 50.80 5.35 -6.51
C ALA A 730 49.43 5.63 -5.87
N PHE A 731 48.60 6.36 -6.59
CA PHE A 731 47.25 6.78 -6.21
C PHE A 731 46.33 6.50 -7.38
N GLU A 732 45.09 6.02 -7.09
CA GLU A 732 44.12 5.64 -8.12
C GLU A 732 44.73 4.74 -9.21
N LEU A 733 45.62 3.81 -8.80
CA LEU A 733 46.36 2.95 -9.72
C LEU A 733 45.39 2.05 -10.51
N SER A 734 45.35 2.23 -11.83
CA SER A 734 44.41 1.54 -12.71
C SER A 734 44.75 0.09 -12.96
N ILE A 735 43.79 -0.79 -12.69
CA ILE A 735 43.86 -2.24 -13.05
C ILE A 735 42.89 -2.43 -14.22
N ASP A 736 43.36 -2.48 -15.44
CA ASP A 736 42.60 -2.71 -16.64
C ASP A 736 43.52 -3.25 -17.76
N LYS A 737 42.91 -3.65 -18.87
CA LYS A 737 43.60 -4.11 -20.09
C LYS A 737 44.66 -3.12 -20.57
N ASP A 738 44.30 -1.82 -20.57
CA ASP A 738 45.13 -0.71 -20.99
C ASP A 738 45.65 0.10 -19.77
N GLY A 739 45.45 -0.42 -18.54
CA GLY A 739 45.87 0.21 -17.31
C GLY A 739 47.34 -0.04 -16.95
N GLU A 740 47.79 0.58 -15.85
CA GLU A 740 49.18 0.45 -15.32
C GLU A 740 49.46 -0.95 -14.79
N VAL A 741 48.40 -1.66 -14.34
CA VAL A 741 48.48 -3.07 -13.91
C VAL A 741 47.56 -3.88 -14.82
N LYS A 742 48.08 -4.95 -15.41
CA LYS A 742 47.30 -5.83 -16.29
C LYS A 742 46.76 -7.02 -15.53
N PRO A 743 45.43 -7.17 -15.43
CA PRO A 743 44.81 -8.27 -14.70
C PRO A 743 45.03 -9.60 -15.44
N GLN A 744 45.25 -10.68 -14.67
CA GLN A 744 45.32 -12.03 -15.22
C GLN A 744 43.97 -12.45 -15.81
N ALA A 745 43.96 -12.89 -17.09
CA ALA A 745 42.78 -13.49 -17.70
C ALA A 745 42.58 -14.93 -17.18
N LEU A 746 41.46 -15.17 -16.53
CA LEU A 746 41.06 -16.49 -16.06
C LEU A 746 40.17 -17.15 -17.10
N PRO A 747 40.59 -18.29 -17.73
CA PRO A 747 39.79 -18.95 -18.77
C PRO A 747 38.51 -19.59 -18.17
N LEU A 748 37.42 -19.53 -18.92
CA LEU A 748 36.11 -20.11 -18.57
C LEU A 748 35.83 -21.37 -19.37
N GLU A 749 35.12 -22.32 -18.78
CA GLU A 749 34.72 -23.60 -19.39
C GLU A 749 33.84 -23.42 -20.64
N SER A 750 33.00 -22.41 -20.65
CA SER A 750 32.12 -22.05 -21.77
C SER A 750 32.86 -21.39 -22.96
N GLY A 751 34.19 -21.23 -22.88
CA GLY A 751 35.02 -20.42 -23.76
C GLY A 751 34.88 -18.92 -23.48
N GLY A 752 35.98 -18.19 -23.61
CA GLY A 752 36.12 -16.81 -23.18
C GLY A 752 36.95 -16.69 -21.88
N SER A 753 36.97 -15.51 -21.31
CA SER A 753 37.75 -15.22 -20.11
C SER A 753 37.04 -14.25 -19.17
N ILE A 754 37.41 -14.30 -17.89
CA ILE A 754 37.01 -13.29 -16.92
C ILE A 754 38.27 -12.58 -16.38
N GLN A 755 38.23 -11.25 -16.40
CA GLN A 755 39.29 -10.39 -15.92
C GLN A 755 38.74 -9.37 -14.95
N ILE A 756 39.53 -9.00 -13.96
CA ILE A 756 39.12 -8.05 -12.96
C ILE A 756 39.63 -6.67 -13.32
N ARG A 757 38.73 -5.68 -13.28
CA ARG A 757 39.08 -4.27 -13.45
C ARG A 757 38.80 -3.49 -12.16
N GLY A 758 39.57 -2.42 -11.93
CA GLY A 758 39.36 -1.57 -10.78
C GLY A 758 40.42 -0.49 -10.66
N SER A 759 40.42 0.19 -9.52
CA SER A 759 41.43 1.15 -9.15
C SER A 759 41.85 0.88 -7.71
N ILE A 760 43.15 1.01 -7.42
CA ILE A 760 43.70 0.94 -6.06
C ILE A 760 43.86 2.38 -5.58
N ASP A 761 43.19 2.74 -4.53
CA ASP A 761 43.17 4.12 -4.01
C ASP A 761 44.58 4.59 -3.64
N ARG A 762 45.36 3.72 -2.97
CA ARG A 762 46.73 4.01 -2.60
C ARG A 762 47.62 2.74 -2.54
N VAL A 763 48.81 2.77 -3.12
CA VAL A 763 49.83 1.74 -3.04
C VAL A 763 51.04 2.31 -2.33
N ASP A 764 51.44 1.68 -1.22
CA ASP A 764 52.64 2.02 -0.47
C ASP A 764 53.70 0.91 -0.62
N VAL A 765 54.94 1.33 -0.68
CA VAL A 765 56.10 0.47 -0.92
C VAL A 765 57.16 0.68 0.18
N TYR A 766 57.77 -0.41 0.60
CA TYR A 766 58.91 -0.46 1.51
C TYR A 766 60.00 -1.41 0.97
N ASP A 767 61.21 -0.91 0.81
CA ASP A 767 62.37 -1.71 0.38
C ASP A 767 63.12 -2.21 1.60
N PHE A 768 63.15 -3.55 1.79
CA PHE A 768 63.84 -4.18 2.91
C PHE A 768 64.65 -5.38 2.47
N ASN A 769 65.92 -5.39 2.81
CA ASN A 769 66.91 -6.45 2.45
C ASN A 769 66.94 -6.80 0.94
N GLY A 770 66.69 -5.80 0.06
CA GLY A 770 66.73 -5.99 -1.38
C GLY A 770 65.40 -6.52 -1.97
N GLU A 771 64.41 -6.75 -1.16
CA GLU A 771 63.07 -7.10 -1.58
C GLU A 771 62.12 -5.91 -1.40
N LYS A 772 61.20 -5.74 -2.37
CA LYS A 772 60.18 -4.72 -2.34
C LYS A 772 58.90 -5.29 -1.73
N TYR A 773 58.44 -4.69 -0.63
CA TYR A 773 57.16 -5.03 0.05
C TYR A 773 56.10 -4.02 -0.31
N VAL A 774 54.91 -4.53 -0.65
CA VAL A 774 53.78 -3.70 -1.16
C VAL A 774 52.56 -3.89 -0.30
N ARG A 775 51.98 -2.78 0.20
CA ARG A 775 50.65 -2.77 0.83
C ARG A 775 49.66 -1.95 0.00
N VAL A 776 48.41 -2.39 -0.02
CA VAL A 776 47.32 -1.67 -0.66
C VAL A 776 46.37 -1.10 0.38
N ILE A 777 45.95 0.13 0.17
CA ILE A 777 45.05 0.86 1.10
C ILE A 777 43.86 1.38 0.33
N ASP A 778 42.67 1.24 0.94
CA ASP A 778 41.39 1.69 0.37
C ASP A 778 40.68 2.60 1.39
N TYR A 779 40.19 3.74 0.93
CA TYR A 779 39.53 4.73 1.75
C TYR A 779 38.01 4.51 1.75
N LYS A 780 37.42 4.17 2.91
CA LYS A 780 35.98 3.90 3.03
C LYS A 780 35.25 5.03 3.76
N SER A 781 34.24 5.62 3.08
CA SER A 781 33.38 6.66 3.66
C SER A 781 32.38 6.12 4.72
N GLY A 782 32.29 4.81 4.89
CA GLY A 782 31.44 4.11 5.87
C GLY A 782 32.24 3.19 6.80
N VAL A 783 31.59 2.66 7.85
CA VAL A 783 32.20 1.67 8.75
C VAL A 783 32.08 0.29 8.12
N LYS A 784 33.18 -0.24 7.59
CA LYS A 784 33.27 -1.62 7.08
C LYS A 784 34.03 -2.46 8.10
N LYS A 785 33.38 -3.49 8.65
CA LYS A 785 34.07 -4.49 9.47
C LYS A 785 34.71 -5.52 8.54
N PHE A 786 36.00 -5.67 8.63
CA PHE A 786 36.73 -6.70 7.90
C PHE A 786 36.65 -8.03 8.67
N LYS A 787 36.27 -9.10 7.98
CA LYS A 787 36.31 -10.47 8.49
C LYS A 787 36.91 -11.38 7.43
N LEU A 788 37.97 -12.09 7.76
CA LEU A 788 38.62 -13.00 6.84
C LEU A 788 37.73 -14.16 6.39
N SER A 789 36.81 -14.62 7.25
CA SER A 789 35.84 -15.66 6.92
C SER A 789 34.92 -15.30 5.74
N ASP A 790 34.61 -14.04 5.57
CA ASP A 790 33.68 -13.55 4.52
C ASP A 790 34.26 -13.83 3.11
N ILE A 791 35.58 -13.91 2.98
CA ILE A 791 36.25 -14.22 1.70
C ILE A 791 35.88 -15.61 1.19
N LEU A 792 35.67 -16.57 2.10
CA LEU A 792 35.32 -17.94 1.74
C LEU A 792 33.94 -17.98 1.06
N ASP A 793 33.06 -17.04 1.40
CA ASP A 793 31.73 -16.87 0.86
C ASP A 793 31.67 -15.88 -0.32
N GLY A 794 32.80 -15.39 -0.82
CA GLY A 794 32.89 -14.49 -1.96
C GLY A 794 32.67 -13.01 -1.63
N LEU A 795 32.79 -12.63 -0.35
CA LEU A 795 32.64 -11.28 0.16
C LEU A 795 33.99 -10.69 0.61
N ASN A 796 34.09 -9.37 0.72
CA ASN A 796 35.31 -8.65 1.12
C ASN A 796 36.51 -8.94 0.22
N LEU A 797 36.31 -9.25 -1.06
CA LEU A 797 37.34 -9.67 -2.02
C LEU A 797 38.16 -8.51 -2.58
N GLN A 798 37.59 -7.29 -2.64
CA GLN A 798 38.09 -6.15 -3.41
C GLN A 798 39.60 -5.95 -3.28
N MET A 799 40.10 -5.80 -2.08
CA MET A 799 41.48 -5.44 -1.85
C MET A 799 42.46 -6.59 -2.08
N PHE A 800 42.09 -7.83 -1.80
CA PHE A 800 42.88 -9.00 -2.09
C PHE A 800 43.06 -9.22 -3.59
N VAL A 801 41.96 -9.05 -4.33
CA VAL A 801 41.97 -9.13 -5.78
C VAL A 801 42.93 -8.09 -6.38
N TYR A 802 42.94 -6.87 -5.85
CA TYR A 802 43.79 -5.80 -6.31
C TYR A 802 45.25 -6.02 -5.93
N LEU A 803 45.49 -6.46 -4.68
CA LEU A 803 46.85 -6.81 -4.25
C LEU A 803 47.43 -7.94 -5.10
N PHE A 804 46.69 -9.02 -5.35
CA PHE A 804 47.16 -10.13 -6.16
C PHE A 804 47.35 -9.74 -7.61
N ALA A 805 46.48 -8.91 -8.20
CA ALA A 805 46.67 -8.40 -9.57
C ALA A 805 48.00 -7.62 -9.69
N LEU A 806 48.32 -6.77 -8.70
CA LEU A 806 49.57 -6.01 -8.65
C LEU A 806 50.78 -6.92 -8.49
N CYS A 807 50.71 -7.94 -7.62
CA CYS A 807 51.81 -8.86 -7.37
C CYS A 807 52.01 -9.89 -8.50
N ASP A 808 51.00 -10.27 -9.24
CA ASP A 808 51.06 -11.21 -10.36
C ASP A 808 51.62 -10.58 -11.64
N ASP A 809 51.40 -9.27 -11.86
CA ASP A 809 51.91 -8.57 -13.04
C ASP A 809 53.41 -8.22 -12.86
N LYS A 810 54.26 -9.12 -13.30
CA LYS A 810 55.75 -8.94 -13.24
C LYS A 810 56.26 -7.70 -13.97
N ASN A 811 55.44 -7.13 -14.86
CA ASN A 811 55.79 -5.92 -15.63
C ASN A 811 55.31 -4.65 -14.93
N ALA A 812 54.49 -4.75 -13.87
CA ALA A 812 54.07 -3.58 -13.11
C ALA A 812 55.27 -2.95 -12.38
N ALA A 813 55.42 -1.63 -12.48
CA ALA A 813 56.52 -0.89 -11.86
C ALA A 813 56.59 -1.05 -10.34
N LEU A 814 55.46 -1.35 -9.71
CA LEU A 814 55.31 -1.52 -8.26
C LEU A 814 55.10 -2.98 -7.84
N ASN A 815 55.44 -3.95 -8.72
CA ASN A 815 55.37 -5.37 -8.35
C ASN A 815 56.27 -5.65 -7.13
N GLY A 816 55.83 -6.49 -6.21
CA GLY A 816 56.58 -6.82 -4.99
C GLY A 816 55.91 -7.89 -4.14
N VAL A 817 56.52 -8.18 -2.97
CA VAL A 817 55.97 -9.13 -1.98
C VAL A 817 54.74 -8.51 -1.28
N PRO A 818 53.58 -9.20 -1.18
CA PRO A 818 52.41 -8.65 -0.53
C PRO A 818 52.64 -8.46 0.98
N ALA A 819 52.61 -7.22 1.45
CA ALA A 819 52.80 -6.85 2.86
C ALA A 819 51.51 -6.65 3.64
N GLY A 820 50.43 -6.32 2.99
CA GLY A 820 49.15 -6.15 3.68
C GLY A 820 48.03 -5.53 2.83
N VAL A 821 46.86 -5.69 3.36
CA VAL A 821 45.60 -5.11 2.84
C VAL A 821 44.94 -4.32 3.94
N LEU A 822 44.77 -3.01 3.76
CA LEU A 822 44.30 -2.13 4.81
C LEU A 822 43.12 -1.27 4.32
N TYR A 823 42.12 -1.12 5.17
CA TYR A 823 40.97 -0.22 4.95
C TYR A 823 41.03 0.94 5.93
N MET A 824 41.09 2.16 5.43
CA MET A 824 41.07 3.37 6.25
C MET A 824 39.64 3.95 6.26
N HIS A 825 39.06 4.11 7.45
CA HIS A 825 37.74 4.68 7.60
C HIS A 825 37.78 6.21 7.58
N ALA A 826 37.33 6.83 6.49
CA ALA A 826 37.22 8.26 6.34
C ALA A 826 35.79 8.74 6.70
N ALA A 827 35.31 8.40 7.92
CA ALA A 827 33.98 8.76 8.41
C ALA A 827 34.02 9.36 9.82
N ARG A 828 33.10 10.28 10.13
CA ARG A 828 32.88 10.75 11.49
C ARG A 828 31.86 9.89 12.19
N ASN A 829 32.32 8.97 13.03
CA ASN A 829 31.46 8.21 13.90
C ASN A 829 31.12 9.04 15.17
N ILE A 830 29.91 8.84 15.69
CA ILE A 830 29.52 9.37 17.00
C ILE A 830 30.33 8.64 18.06
N LEU A 831 31.09 9.39 18.85
CA LEU A 831 31.83 8.84 19.96
C LEU A 831 30.90 8.68 21.16
N ASN A 832 30.71 7.44 21.61
CA ASN A 832 29.92 7.15 22.79
C ASN A 832 30.80 7.04 24.03
N PHE A 833 30.34 7.67 25.11
CA PHE A 833 31.00 7.62 26.43
C PHE A 833 29.96 7.24 27.47
N ASN A 834 30.33 6.42 28.43
CA ASN A 834 29.46 5.98 29.50
C ASN A 834 29.31 7.04 30.62
N SER A 835 30.20 8.02 30.65
CA SER A 835 30.15 9.13 31.62
C SER A 835 30.88 10.37 31.12
N PRO A 836 30.57 11.59 31.63
CA PRO A 836 31.28 12.81 31.31
C PRO A 836 32.77 12.75 31.71
N ILE A 837 33.12 12.01 32.74
CA ILE A 837 34.51 11.83 33.22
C ILE A 837 35.31 11.00 32.22
N GLU A 838 34.70 9.92 31.70
CA GLU A 838 35.32 9.09 30.64
C GLU A 838 35.52 9.93 29.37
N ALA A 839 34.52 10.75 29.03
CA ALA A 839 34.64 11.65 27.87
C ALA A 839 35.81 12.62 28.04
N LYS A 840 36.00 13.23 29.22
CA LYS A 840 37.11 14.18 29.47
C LYS A 840 38.48 13.53 29.39
N ASN A 841 38.61 12.29 29.88
CA ASN A 841 39.89 11.59 29.96
C ASN A 841 40.30 10.90 28.65
N ASN A 842 39.31 10.40 27.86
CA ASN A 842 39.54 9.53 26.70
C ASN A 842 39.14 10.14 25.35
N LEU A 843 38.74 11.41 25.32
CA LEU A 843 38.27 12.08 24.10
C LEU A 843 39.35 12.10 23.01
N GLU A 844 40.58 12.44 23.35
CA GLU A 844 41.68 12.53 22.38
C GLU A 844 42.06 11.17 21.85
N ASN A 845 42.23 10.18 22.71
CA ASN A 845 42.54 8.80 22.31
C ASN A 845 41.44 8.20 21.41
N LYS A 846 40.16 8.42 21.72
CA LYS A 846 39.03 7.98 20.88
C LYS A 846 38.94 8.76 19.56
N LYS A 847 39.42 10.01 19.52
CA LYS A 847 39.52 10.78 18.27
C LYS A 847 40.63 10.26 17.38
N GLU A 848 41.82 9.95 17.94
CA GLU A 848 42.97 9.41 17.21
C GLU A 848 42.66 8.02 16.65
N SER A 849 42.04 7.13 17.45
CA SER A 849 41.69 5.78 17.00
C SER A 849 40.54 5.72 15.98
N ARG A 850 39.89 6.86 15.68
CA ARG A 850 38.75 6.93 14.75
C ARG A 850 39.11 6.49 13.32
N PHE A 851 40.30 6.84 12.87
CA PHE A 851 40.79 6.57 11.51
C PHE A 851 41.75 5.40 11.48
N LYS A 852 41.90 4.64 12.58
CA LYS A 852 42.69 3.39 12.62
C LYS A 852 42.26 2.47 11.49
N MET A 853 43.22 1.98 10.73
CA MET A 853 43.01 1.05 9.64
C MET A 853 42.59 -0.33 10.16
N ASN A 854 41.69 -0.98 9.43
CA ASN A 854 41.34 -2.40 9.60
C ASN A 854 41.86 -3.19 8.41
N GLY A 855 42.16 -4.47 8.58
CA GLY A 855 42.65 -5.30 7.50
C GLY A 855 43.63 -6.36 8.00
N ILE A 856 44.57 -6.76 7.16
CA ILE A 856 45.55 -7.80 7.44
C ILE A 856 46.96 -7.31 7.12
N VAL A 857 47.90 -7.65 7.98
CA VAL A 857 49.32 -7.36 7.87
C VAL A 857 50.11 -8.66 7.74
N LEU A 858 51.18 -8.67 6.93
CA LEU A 858 52.09 -9.80 6.77
C LEU A 858 52.79 -10.11 8.11
N SER A 859 52.78 -11.38 8.48
CA SER A 859 53.55 -11.90 9.58
C SER A 859 54.92 -12.41 9.07
N ASP A 860 55.98 -11.78 9.49
CA ASP A 860 57.37 -12.19 9.27
C ASP A 860 58.06 -12.56 10.58
N ASN A 861 59.19 -13.24 10.52
CA ASN A 861 59.87 -13.83 11.73
C ASN A 861 60.20 -12.77 12.80
N ASP A 862 60.54 -11.54 12.37
CA ASP A 862 61.03 -10.47 13.28
C ASP A 862 60.00 -9.35 13.45
N ASN A 863 58.80 -9.49 12.85
CA ASN A 863 57.76 -8.44 12.73
C ASN A 863 58.32 -7.14 12.14
N ALA A 864 59.36 -7.24 11.28
CA ALA A 864 60.02 -6.09 10.66
C ALA A 864 59.04 -5.32 9.78
N ILE A 865 58.20 -6.01 9.02
CA ILE A 865 57.19 -5.41 8.13
C ILE A 865 56.13 -4.67 8.94
N ALA A 866 55.63 -5.24 10.03
CA ALA A 866 54.66 -4.57 10.91
C ALA A 866 55.26 -3.33 11.58
N LYS A 867 56.55 -3.41 12.04
CA LYS A 867 57.29 -2.27 12.61
C LYS A 867 57.52 -1.16 11.57
N ALA A 868 57.78 -1.50 10.32
CA ALA A 868 57.93 -0.53 9.25
C ALA A 868 56.61 0.19 8.94
N MET A 869 55.45 -0.42 9.25
CA MET A 869 54.12 0.19 9.13
C MET A 869 53.75 1.09 10.32
N GLU A 870 54.20 0.75 11.55
CA GLU A 870 54.03 1.54 12.77
C GLU A 870 55.19 1.23 13.73
N HIS A 871 56.15 2.18 13.89
CA HIS A 871 57.41 1.96 14.59
C HIS A 871 57.25 1.35 15.97
N GLU A 872 56.40 1.87 16.82
CA GLU A 872 56.21 1.44 18.22
C GLU A 872 55.14 0.36 18.39
N LEU A 873 54.47 -0.05 17.32
CA LEU A 873 53.37 -1.02 17.32
C LEU A 873 52.33 -0.77 18.43
N GLU A 874 51.97 0.52 18.67
CA GLU A 874 50.96 0.88 19.65
C GLU A 874 49.52 0.49 19.17
N GLY A 875 49.38 0.17 17.89
CA GLY A 875 48.13 -0.15 17.26
C GLY A 875 47.19 1.07 17.10
N LYS A 876 47.76 2.24 16.87
CA LYS A 876 47.03 3.50 16.58
C LYS A 876 46.61 3.59 15.11
N TYR A 877 47.50 3.13 14.20
CA TYR A 877 47.31 3.27 12.75
C TYR A 877 46.95 1.94 12.09
N ILE A 878 47.56 0.82 12.49
CA ILE A 878 47.34 -0.51 11.90
C ILE A 878 46.63 -1.48 12.87
N PRO A 879 45.98 -2.57 12.38
CA PRO A 879 45.26 -3.53 13.22
C PRO A 879 46.16 -4.48 14.02
N VAL A 880 47.42 -4.13 14.22
CA VAL A 880 48.44 -4.93 14.90
C VAL A 880 49.05 -4.10 16.04
N SER A 881 49.35 -4.73 17.18
CA SER A 881 49.99 -4.08 18.32
C SER A 881 50.94 -5.00 19.08
N ALA A 882 51.97 -4.43 19.72
CA ALA A 882 52.86 -5.15 20.63
C ALA A 882 52.13 -5.59 21.90
N SER A 883 52.47 -6.76 22.43
CA SER A 883 51.98 -7.27 23.70
C SER A 883 53.12 -8.00 24.46
N THR A 884 52.90 -8.28 25.73
CA THR A 884 53.89 -9.01 26.58
C THR A 884 54.23 -10.43 26.06
N LYS A 885 53.42 -10.99 25.17
CA LYS A 885 53.60 -12.32 24.56
C LYS A 885 54.00 -12.28 23.09
N GLY A 886 54.41 -11.11 22.56
CA GLY A 886 54.76 -10.90 21.15
C GLY A 886 53.75 -9.94 20.49
N VAL A 887 53.72 -9.94 19.15
CA VAL A 887 52.79 -9.10 18.37
C VAL A 887 51.45 -9.77 18.27
N LYS A 888 50.33 -9.03 18.48
CA LYS A 888 48.96 -9.52 18.35
C LYS A 888 48.18 -8.65 17.37
N GLY A 889 47.17 -9.24 16.72
CA GLY A 889 46.30 -8.55 15.77
C GLY A 889 46.02 -9.42 14.55
N ASP A 890 45.58 -8.76 13.49
CA ASP A 890 45.20 -9.42 12.25
C ASP A 890 46.44 -9.64 11.36
N LEU A 891 47.12 -10.79 11.59
CA LEU A 891 48.34 -11.20 10.92
C LEU A 891 48.10 -12.40 9.99
N ILE A 892 48.82 -12.46 8.85
CA ILE A 892 48.74 -13.53 7.87
C ILE A 892 50.14 -13.90 7.34
N THR A 893 50.37 -15.17 7.10
CA THR A 893 51.65 -15.63 6.48
C THR A 893 51.56 -15.59 4.95
N LEU A 894 52.71 -15.58 4.26
CA LEU A 894 52.78 -15.67 2.80
C LEU A 894 52.14 -16.94 2.25
N GLU A 895 52.24 -18.06 2.96
CA GLU A 895 51.59 -19.32 2.59
C GLU A 895 50.07 -19.19 2.63
N GLN A 896 49.54 -18.61 3.70
CA GLN A 896 48.08 -18.36 3.84
C GLN A 896 47.57 -17.39 2.77
N LEU A 897 48.35 -16.35 2.42
CA LEU A 897 48.01 -15.45 1.31
C LEU A 897 47.95 -16.19 -0.03
N GLY A 898 48.88 -17.12 -0.29
CA GLY A 898 48.87 -17.97 -1.49
C GLY A 898 47.66 -18.89 -1.56
N LEU A 899 47.18 -19.43 -0.41
CA LEU A 899 45.94 -20.21 -0.35
C LEU A 899 44.71 -19.34 -0.62
N LEU A 900 44.67 -18.15 -0.08
CA LEU A 900 43.59 -17.17 -0.34
C LEU A 900 43.52 -16.78 -1.82
N HIS A 901 44.64 -16.54 -2.45
CA HIS A 901 44.74 -16.22 -3.88
C HIS A 901 44.11 -17.33 -4.75
N LYS A 902 44.50 -18.59 -4.48
CA LYS A 902 43.88 -19.75 -5.18
C LYS A 902 42.37 -19.85 -4.97
N LYS A 903 41.90 -19.61 -3.75
CA LYS A 903 40.47 -19.63 -3.41
C LYS A 903 39.72 -18.53 -4.14
N ILE A 904 40.22 -17.29 -4.14
CA ILE A 904 39.59 -16.16 -4.82
C ILE A 904 39.50 -16.41 -6.32
N ASN A 905 40.57 -16.90 -6.97
CA ASN A 905 40.55 -17.24 -8.39
C ASN A 905 39.54 -18.33 -8.70
N SER A 906 39.36 -19.33 -7.81
CA SER A 906 38.34 -20.36 -7.95
C SER A 906 36.90 -19.77 -7.86
N LEU A 907 36.66 -18.83 -6.93
CA LEU A 907 35.36 -18.14 -6.81
C LEU A 907 35.07 -17.28 -8.06
N VAL A 908 36.05 -16.54 -8.56
CA VAL A 908 35.89 -15.71 -9.77
C VAL A 908 35.58 -16.58 -10.98
N LYS A 909 36.29 -17.72 -11.16
CA LYS A 909 35.99 -18.68 -12.24
C LYS A 909 34.60 -19.30 -12.13
N LYS A 910 34.20 -19.68 -10.89
CA LYS A 910 32.86 -20.24 -10.65
C LYS A 910 31.76 -19.26 -11.07
N MET A 911 31.85 -18.00 -10.63
CA MET A 911 30.92 -16.95 -11.05
C MET A 911 30.87 -16.78 -12.58
N GLY A 912 32.02 -16.82 -13.24
CA GLY A 912 32.07 -16.63 -14.71
C GLY A 912 31.50 -17.82 -15.48
N ASN A 913 31.53 -19.04 -14.92
CA ASN A 913 30.95 -20.24 -15.52
C ASN A 913 29.44 -20.35 -15.30
N GLU A 914 28.94 -19.90 -14.15
CA GLU A 914 27.51 -19.82 -13.81
C GLU A 914 26.81 -18.66 -14.50
#